data_13e0a90c86a4b146675ccb042191b516
#
_entry.id   13e0a90c86a4b146675ccb042191b516
#
_cell.length_a   1.000
_cell.length_b   1.000
_cell.length_c   1.000
_cell.angle_alpha   90.00
_cell.angle_beta   90.00
_cell.angle_gamma   90.00
#
_symmetry.space_group_name_H-M   'P 1'
#
loop_
_entity.id
_entity.type
_entity.pdbx_description
1 polymer ?
#
loop_
_entity_poly.entity_id
_entity_poly.type
_entity_poly.pdbx_seq_one_letter_code
_entity_poly.pdbx_strand_id
1 'polypeptide(L)'
;MLKITSVKIDGLEHGLITDTAPNITFSLESDAQGDELESAVITVGSWRRETTDQLNNIYDGPLKPFTEYTVHVEAAAKSGKRASASASFQTGRLDTPWSAQWITDLSYDFPKNTSPRPMTFRRRFTVKKKLRRAFFNSTALGIYDLYLNGEKVGKDYFAPGLTSYYHQIQYQTYDVTKQIKNENEILAVVAGGWAAGSFTYKRKSKISADRQAFLCELFLEYEDGSLDIIKTDESWEVTLDGNYRMAEWYDGEIYDATVDLGRSKWKKADVTRPRKNPKILAQYGPPVRVMGRMHPVSVNKAGSGELIYDFGQNFAGVICAKIRGKYGQKVIFRHAEVLVDGELFVKPLRTAKATAVYICRDGEQAYSPRLTYMGFRYVGVSGIQPEDLELSALVLHSEIDEAGYFACSNELINRLQQNIRWSGKSNFVDIPTDCPQRDERQGWTGDIAVFAGTACFNFDMSRFFNKWLKDMRAEQGRGGGIPMVIPRAGDNWPVMATSCWGDSCVLVPWAEYLARGNMELLRKQYPTIKKFLKAAEWWSKFLSFTPSRRYIWRWPFHFGDWCSPEGTAKDWIAKGKWIGTAYFANSCGIAAKIARILGFDQDAEYYSSLREKIIKAYRKVFTDGSGKLKNEFQTAYVLPLHFKMAEGDEAGNMAKNLVRLIREADNHLTTGFPGTPYLLFALSDNGYLDAAYELLLQETCPSWLYQVKAGATTIWERWDALRPDGTINTGDLKNPEDESGGGMVSFNHYAGGAVGDWLYRRIAGIEPTSGGYKTFRVAPKPGGGLSWAEATHRCPFGEIASHWQIEDGMFILKVKVPFGTSALIELPNGEKHQVKSGEYTFKTVI
;
A
#
# COMPACT_ATOMS: atom_id res chain seq x y z
N MET A 1 34.92 -8.89 -12.49
CA MET A 1 34.87 -7.62 -11.70
C MET A 1 33.84 -7.79 -10.60
N LEU A 2 34.10 -7.32 -9.37
CA LEU A 2 33.08 -7.15 -8.33
C LEU A 2 32.61 -5.70 -8.32
N LYS A 3 31.30 -5.46 -8.16
CA LYS A 3 30.71 -4.13 -8.08
C LYS A 3 29.67 -4.09 -6.97
N ILE A 4 29.66 -3.03 -6.17
CA ILE A 4 28.52 -2.68 -5.31
C ILE A 4 27.52 -1.93 -6.18
N THR A 5 26.36 -2.51 -6.43
CA THR A 5 25.34 -1.96 -7.33
C THR A 5 24.42 -0.96 -6.64
N SER A 6 24.22 -1.10 -5.32
CA SER A 6 23.51 -0.10 -4.51
C SER A 6 23.99 -0.15 -3.04
N VAL A 7 23.91 0.99 -2.37
CA VAL A 7 23.96 1.11 -0.90
C VAL A 7 22.69 1.86 -0.50
N LYS A 8 21.81 1.19 0.25
CA LYS A 8 20.54 1.79 0.69
C LYS A 8 20.55 1.96 2.21
N ILE A 9 20.00 3.08 2.64
CA ILE A 9 19.86 3.44 4.05
C ILE A 9 18.36 3.56 4.33
N ASP A 10 17.81 2.69 5.19
CA ASP A 10 16.35 2.51 5.37
C ASP A 10 15.58 2.42 4.03
N GLY A 11 16.15 1.71 3.05
CA GLY A 11 15.55 1.47 1.74
C GLY A 11 15.76 2.58 0.71
N LEU A 12 16.44 3.68 1.02
CA LEU A 12 16.76 4.78 0.10
C LEU A 12 18.25 4.83 -0.25
N GLU A 13 18.57 5.07 -1.51
CA GLU A 13 19.95 5.32 -1.95
C GLU A 13 20.39 6.75 -1.62
N HIS A 14 19.45 7.70 -1.64
CA HIS A 14 19.73 9.12 -1.44
C HIS A 14 18.57 9.81 -0.68
N GLY A 15 18.90 10.92 -0.02
CA GLY A 15 17.91 11.86 0.52
C GLY A 15 17.19 11.38 1.79
N LEU A 16 17.67 10.34 2.46
CA LEU A 16 17.09 9.95 3.74
C LEU A 16 17.33 11.01 4.80
N ILE A 17 16.26 11.43 5.47
CA ILE A 17 16.31 12.21 6.71
C ILE A 17 15.63 11.36 7.79
N THR A 18 16.33 11.09 8.88
CA THR A 18 15.84 10.18 9.92
C THR A 18 16.07 10.71 11.33
N ASP A 19 15.13 10.42 12.23
CA ASP A 19 15.26 10.66 13.67
C ASP A 19 15.65 9.38 14.44
N THR A 20 15.99 8.31 13.72
CA THR A 20 16.34 7.02 14.33
C THR A 20 17.58 6.43 13.69
N ALA A 21 18.23 5.52 14.39
CA ALA A 21 19.33 4.73 13.86
C ALA A 21 18.89 3.94 12.61
N PRO A 22 19.46 4.21 11.43
CA PRO A 22 19.04 3.57 10.20
C PRO A 22 19.67 2.20 10.00
N ASN A 23 19.02 1.37 9.16
CA ASN A 23 19.58 0.13 8.65
C ASN A 23 20.29 0.37 7.32
N ILE A 24 21.53 -0.14 7.21
CA ILE A 24 22.36 -0.05 6.01
C ILE A 24 22.31 -1.39 5.28
N THR A 25 21.94 -1.35 4.01
CA THR A 25 21.91 -2.53 3.13
C THR A 25 22.73 -2.25 1.87
N PHE A 26 23.31 -3.31 1.29
CA PHE A 26 24.07 -3.17 0.04
C PHE A 26 23.89 -4.40 -0.85
N SER A 27 23.88 -4.18 -2.15
CA SER A 27 23.83 -5.24 -3.15
C SER A 27 25.12 -5.30 -3.98
N LEU A 28 25.44 -6.50 -4.43
CA LEU A 28 26.68 -6.81 -5.14
C LEU A 28 26.37 -7.52 -6.46
N GLU A 29 27.24 -7.33 -7.42
CA GLU A 29 27.27 -8.07 -8.67
C GLU A 29 28.73 -8.53 -8.96
N SER A 30 28.89 -9.77 -9.42
CA SER A 30 30.19 -10.33 -9.80
C SER A 30 30.08 -11.01 -11.17
N ASP A 31 31.11 -10.88 -11.99
CA ASP A 31 31.27 -11.64 -13.24
C ASP A 31 31.71 -13.10 -13.03
N ALA A 32 32.01 -13.48 -11.79
CA ALA A 32 32.34 -14.85 -11.43
C ALA A 32 31.09 -15.60 -10.99
N GLN A 33 30.76 -16.69 -11.72
CA GLN A 33 29.66 -17.56 -11.38
C GLN A 33 29.90 -18.24 -10.02
N GLY A 34 28.85 -18.28 -9.16
CA GLY A 34 28.90 -18.88 -7.84
C GLY A 34 29.66 -18.08 -6.80
N ASP A 35 30.09 -16.85 -7.10
CA ASP A 35 30.82 -16.00 -6.18
C ASP A 35 29.97 -15.57 -4.98
N GLU A 36 30.60 -15.40 -3.84
CA GLU A 36 29.95 -15.09 -2.55
C GLU A 36 30.71 -13.99 -1.82
N LEU A 37 30.01 -13.26 -0.96
CA LEU A 37 30.62 -12.31 -0.04
C LEU A 37 31.48 -13.06 0.96
N GLU A 38 32.75 -12.70 1.06
CA GLU A 38 33.68 -13.13 2.11
C GLU A 38 33.55 -12.23 3.34
N SER A 39 33.63 -10.92 3.14
CA SER A 39 33.48 -9.92 4.19
C SER A 39 33.11 -8.57 3.60
N ALA A 40 32.48 -7.74 4.42
CA ALA A 40 32.31 -6.33 4.14
C ALA A 40 32.63 -5.49 5.36
N VAL A 41 33.14 -4.28 5.13
CA VAL A 41 33.39 -3.29 6.17
C VAL A 41 32.53 -2.07 5.88
N ILE A 42 31.68 -1.71 6.83
CA ILE A 42 30.86 -0.50 6.78
C ILE A 42 31.45 0.52 7.74
N THR A 43 31.70 1.73 7.25
CA THR A 43 32.22 2.84 8.07
C THR A 43 31.31 4.06 7.99
N VAL A 44 31.13 4.74 9.13
CA VAL A 44 30.42 6.01 9.24
C VAL A 44 31.22 6.89 10.24
N GLY A 45 32.04 7.81 9.74
CA GLY A 45 32.97 8.53 10.57
C GLY A 45 33.96 7.58 11.28
N SER A 46 33.95 7.59 12.62
CA SER A 46 34.76 6.67 13.43
C SER A 46 34.09 5.31 13.71
N TRP A 47 32.81 5.17 13.41
CA TRP A 47 32.08 3.91 13.58
C TRP A 47 32.47 2.92 12.47
N ARG A 48 32.69 1.65 12.86
CA ARG A 48 33.07 0.60 11.93
C ARG A 48 32.39 -0.71 12.32
N ARG A 49 31.80 -1.37 11.31
CA ARG A 49 31.23 -2.71 11.43
C ARG A 49 31.80 -3.62 10.36
N GLU A 50 32.27 -4.77 10.75
CA GLU A 50 32.60 -5.86 9.85
C GLU A 50 31.45 -6.85 9.82
N THR A 51 31.06 -7.32 8.64
CA THR A 51 29.83 -8.10 8.43
C THR A 51 29.94 -9.01 7.21
N THR A 52 29.15 -10.08 7.23
CA THR A 52 28.83 -10.91 6.07
C THR A 52 27.33 -10.78 5.70
N ASP A 53 26.56 -9.99 6.46
CA ASP A 53 25.15 -9.75 6.19
C ASP A 53 24.97 -8.47 5.35
N GLN A 54 24.37 -8.62 4.18
CA GLN A 54 24.08 -7.48 3.27
C GLN A 54 22.83 -6.70 3.67
N LEU A 55 21.99 -7.24 4.59
CA LEU A 55 20.63 -6.75 4.79
C LEU A 55 20.37 -6.12 6.17
N ASN A 56 21.08 -6.56 7.22
CA ASN A 56 20.72 -6.20 8.60
C ASN A 56 21.91 -5.55 9.32
N ASN A 57 22.26 -4.32 8.93
CA ASN A 57 23.38 -3.58 9.48
C ASN A 57 22.89 -2.28 10.11
N ILE A 58 22.29 -2.39 11.31
CA ILE A 58 21.81 -1.22 12.06
C ILE A 58 23.00 -0.38 12.50
N TYR A 59 22.99 0.90 12.16
CA TYR A 59 23.94 1.86 12.68
C TYR A 59 23.67 2.12 14.17
N ASP A 60 24.61 1.80 15.03
CA ASP A 60 24.53 1.99 16.49
C ASP A 60 25.56 3.00 17.02
N GLY A 61 26.14 3.79 16.12
CA GLY A 61 27.02 4.90 16.46
C GLY A 61 26.25 6.15 16.94
N PRO A 62 26.95 7.17 17.43
CA PRO A 62 26.35 8.40 17.92
C PRO A 62 25.74 9.21 16.79
N LEU A 63 24.54 9.74 17.00
CA LEU A 63 23.84 10.64 16.09
C LEU A 63 23.77 12.06 16.69
N LYS A 64 24.02 13.07 15.87
CA LYS A 64 23.84 14.49 16.21
C LYS A 64 22.69 15.05 15.35
N PRO A 65 21.87 16.00 15.87
CA PRO A 65 20.80 16.60 15.10
C PRO A 65 21.31 17.32 13.85
N PHE A 66 20.50 17.33 12.79
CA PHE A 66 20.71 18.09 11.54
C PHE A 66 22.07 17.84 10.88
N THR A 67 22.65 16.67 11.07
CA THR A 67 24.01 16.30 10.64
C THR A 67 23.94 15.33 9.47
N GLU A 68 24.76 15.56 8.46
CA GLU A 68 24.97 14.63 7.36
C GLU A 68 26.04 13.60 7.73
N TYR A 69 25.76 12.34 7.38
CA TYR A 69 26.65 11.20 7.59
C TYR A 69 26.93 10.52 6.26
N THR A 70 28.19 10.28 5.97
CA THR A 70 28.61 9.46 4.83
C THR A 70 28.84 8.04 5.30
N VAL A 71 28.18 7.10 4.63
CA VAL A 71 28.34 5.66 4.78
C VAL A 71 29.28 5.18 3.68
N HIS A 72 30.35 4.53 4.05
CA HIS A 72 31.27 3.90 3.11
C HIS A 72 31.25 2.39 3.31
N VAL A 73 31.06 1.63 2.23
CA VAL A 73 31.01 0.16 2.22
C VAL A 73 32.18 -0.35 1.37
N GLU A 74 33.01 -1.20 1.95
CA GLU A 74 34.04 -1.97 1.26
C GLU A 74 33.67 -3.45 1.34
N ALA A 75 33.62 -4.14 0.21
CA ALA A 75 33.28 -5.55 0.14
C ALA A 75 34.38 -6.36 -0.55
N ALA A 76 34.63 -7.53 0.00
CA ALA A 76 35.51 -8.55 -0.58
C ALA A 76 34.71 -9.81 -0.85
N ALA A 77 34.85 -10.37 -2.05
CA ALA A 77 34.27 -11.63 -2.45
C ALA A 77 35.25 -12.78 -2.24
N LYS A 78 34.74 -14.01 -2.11
CA LYS A 78 35.57 -15.23 -1.98
C LYS A 78 36.52 -15.46 -3.16
N SER A 79 36.20 -14.89 -4.32
CA SER A 79 37.11 -14.86 -5.48
C SER A 79 38.33 -13.92 -5.32
N GLY A 80 38.44 -13.22 -4.20
CA GLY A 80 39.50 -12.23 -3.94
C GLY A 80 39.25 -10.86 -4.54
N LYS A 81 38.15 -10.67 -5.28
CA LYS A 81 37.77 -9.38 -5.86
C LYS A 81 37.24 -8.44 -4.79
N ARG A 82 37.47 -7.14 -4.97
CA ARG A 82 37.03 -6.09 -4.05
C ARG A 82 36.25 -5.00 -4.76
N ALA A 83 35.33 -4.37 -4.04
CA ALA A 83 34.58 -3.21 -4.50
C ALA A 83 34.28 -2.28 -3.33
N SER A 84 34.08 -1.00 -3.61
CA SER A 84 33.65 -0.01 -2.63
C SER A 84 32.60 0.92 -3.21
N ALA A 85 31.73 1.43 -2.34
CA ALA A 85 30.73 2.45 -2.68
C ALA A 85 30.39 3.28 -1.44
N SER A 86 29.81 4.46 -1.67
CA SER A 86 29.37 5.35 -0.60
C SER A 86 27.93 5.80 -0.83
N ALA A 87 27.22 6.04 0.26
CA ALA A 87 25.92 6.69 0.33
C ALA A 87 25.90 7.70 1.48
N SER A 88 24.88 8.54 1.56
CA SER A 88 24.72 9.46 2.68
C SER A 88 23.31 9.49 3.22
N PHE A 89 23.21 9.85 4.50
CA PHE A 89 21.94 10.18 5.14
C PHE A 89 22.11 11.39 6.03
N GLN A 90 21.01 12.06 6.30
CA GLN A 90 20.98 13.18 7.24
C GLN A 90 20.10 12.81 8.44
N THR A 91 20.52 13.20 9.62
CA THR A 91 19.64 13.18 10.79
C THR A 91 18.70 14.37 10.74
N GLY A 92 17.48 14.13 11.18
CA GLY A 92 16.51 15.19 11.45
C GLY A 92 16.74 15.83 12.81
N ARG A 93 15.67 16.06 13.52
CA ARG A 93 15.68 16.73 14.83
C ARG A 93 16.22 15.85 15.95
N LEU A 94 16.10 14.55 15.83
CA LEU A 94 16.29 13.61 16.94
C LEU A 94 15.44 14.05 18.16
N ASP A 95 16.07 14.27 19.30
CA ASP A 95 15.43 14.75 20.53
C ASP A 95 15.43 16.28 20.66
N THR A 96 15.84 17.05 19.63
CA THR A 96 15.84 18.51 19.65
C THR A 96 14.40 19.03 19.71
N PRO A 97 14.00 19.76 20.77
CA PRO A 97 12.65 20.27 20.90
C PRO A 97 12.29 21.28 19.81
N TRP A 98 11.01 21.32 19.45
CA TRP A 98 10.47 22.39 18.63
C TRP A 98 10.46 23.71 19.43
N SER A 99 11.00 24.76 18.87
CA SER A 99 10.88 26.13 19.39
C SER A 99 9.63 26.83 18.85
N ALA A 100 9.07 26.31 17.77
CA ALA A 100 7.84 26.75 17.14
C ALA A 100 6.60 26.35 17.94
N GLN A 101 5.54 27.11 17.76
CA GLN A 101 4.22 26.84 18.32
C GLN A 101 3.23 26.48 17.22
N TRP A 102 2.26 25.59 17.52
CA TRP A 102 1.17 25.33 16.61
C TRP A 102 0.30 26.57 16.47
N ILE A 103 0.07 27.01 15.22
CA ILE A 103 -0.76 28.18 14.91
C ILE A 103 -2.03 27.78 14.17
N THR A 104 -3.10 28.53 14.42
CA THR A 104 -4.44 28.33 13.87
C THR A 104 -5.22 29.64 13.82
N ASP A 105 -6.51 29.55 13.49
CA ASP A 105 -7.54 30.56 13.74
C ASP A 105 -8.53 30.05 14.80
N LEU A 106 -8.45 30.52 16.04
CA LEU A 106 -9.36 30.13 17.12
C LEU A 106 -10.78 30.73 16.99
N SER A 107 -10.93 31.80 16.23
CA SER A 107 -12.24 32.41 15.99
C SER A 107 -13.08 31.66 14.96
N TYR A 108 -12.43 30.76 14.18
CA TYR A 108 -13.12 29.94 13.18
C TYR A 108 -13.50 28.59 13.77
N ASP A 109 -14.77 28.25 13.68
CA ASP A 109 -15.27 26.90 13.92
C ASP A 109 -16.09 26.43 12.73
N PHE A 110 -16.25 25.12 12.60
CA PHE A 110 -17.00 24.51 11.50
C PHE A 110 -17.88 23.38 12.04
N PRO A 111 -19.03 23.09 11.38
CA PRO A 111 -19.95 22.05 11.86
C PRO A 111 -19.30 20.66 11.89
N LYS A 112 -19.72 19.81 12.82
CA LYS A 112 -19.36 18.37 12.81
C LYS A 112 -19.82 17.73 11.52
N ASN A 113 -19.06 16.71 11.07
CA ASN A 113 -19.32 15.95 9.85
C ASN A 113 -19.22 16.78 8.56
N THR A 114 -18.52 17.90 8.61
CA THR A 114 -18.13 18.69 7.43
C THR A 114 -16.63 18.92 7.44
N SER A 115 -16.06 19.36 6.33
CA SER A 115 -14.66 19.78 6.27
C SER A 115 -14.53 21.28 6.47
N PRO A 116 -13.49 21.74 7.16
CA PRO A 116 -13.22 23.14 7.33
C PRO A 116 -12.74 23.78 6.01
N ARG A 117 -12.98 25.09 5.86
CA ARG A 117 -12.32 25.87 4.80
C ARG A 117 -10.81 25.84 5.01
N PRO A 118 -10.01 25.72 3.96
CA PRO A 118 -8.56 25.86 4.08
C PRO A 118 -8.16 27.19 4.69
N MET A 119 -7.17 27.17 5.58
CA MET A 119 -6.53 28.36 6.15
C MET A 119 -5.27 28.67 5.38
N THR A 120 -5.02 29.95 5.08
CA THR A 120 -3.76 30.43 4.53
C THR A 120 -3.01 31.20 5.60
N PHE A 121 -1.81 30.74 5.95
CA PHE A 121 -0.90 31.38 6.89
C PHE A 121 0.17 32.14 6.12
N ARG A 122 0.64 33.27 6.68
CA ARG A 122 1.67 34.14 6.05
C ARG A 122 2.70 34.62 7.07
N ARG A 123 3.97 34.64 6.64
CA ARG A 123 5.07 35.30 7.35
C ARG A 123 6.00 35.98 6.36
N ARG A 124 6.33 37.25 6.62
CA ARG A 124 7.36 38.02 5.87
C ARG A 124 8.59 38.19 6.76
N PHE A 125 9.76 38.10 6.13
CA PHE A 125 11.04 38.26 6.81
C PHE A 125 12.13 38.71 5.83
N THR A 126 13.24 39.24 6.39
CA THR A 126 14.39 39.73 5.59
C THR A 126 15.63 38.94 5.95
N VAL A 127 16.47 38.65 4.96
CA VAL A 127 17.78 38.01 5.12
C VAL A 127 18.83 38.98 4.58
N LYS A 128 19.73 39.38 5.48
CA LYS A 128 20.77 40.38 5.14
C LYS A 128 22.18 39.77 5.11
N LYS A 129 22.37 38.63 5.76
CA LYS A 129 23.64 37.92 5.83
C LYS A 129 23.80 36.95 4.67
N LYS A 130 25.04 36.63 4.32
CA LYS A 130 25.31 35.59 3.32
C LYS A 130 24.95 34.22 3.84
N LEU A 131 24.04 33.57 3.12
CA LEU A 131 23.45 32.30 3.51
C LEU A 131 24.38 31.15 3.08
N ARG A 132 24.62 30.20 3.99
CA ARG A 132 25.24 28.91 3.71
C ARG A 132 24.21 27.86 3.33
N ARG A 133 23.11 27.75 4.11
CA ARG A 133 22.04 26.78 3.92
C ARG A 133 20.74 27.29 4.52
N ALA A 134 19.62 26.92 3.91
CA ALA A 134 18.31 27.14 4.49
C ALA A 134 17.43 25.90 4.29
N PHE A 135 16.71 25.50 5.34
CA PHE A 135 15.78 24.37 5.24
C PHE A 135 14.58 24.51 6.18
N PHE A 136 13.44 24.05 5.72
CA PHE A 136 12.24 23.95 6.54
C PHE A 136 12.19 22.59 7.27
N ASN A 137 11.66 22.63 8.49
CA ASN A 137 10.97 21.52 9.12
C ASN A 137 9.52 21.94 9.32
N SER A 138 8.55 21.21 8.75
CA SER A 138 7.15 21.60 8.77
C SER A 138 6.21 20.41 8.89
N THR A 139 5.07 20.63 9.56
CA THR A 139 3.99 19.65 9.71
C THR A 139 2.65 20.33 9.95
N ALA A 140 1.54 19.60 9.89
CA ALA A 140 0.20 20.13 10.13
C ALA A 140 -0.71 19.14 10.86
N LEU A 141 -1.72 19.68 11.54
CA LEU A 141 -2.95 18.98 11.88
C LEU A 141 -3.94 19.20 10.74
N GLY A 142 -3.87 18.35 9.74
CA GLY A 142 -4.51 18.48 8.44
C GLY A 142 -3.55 18.04 7.34
N ILE A 143 -3.73 18.59 6.14
CA ILE A 143 -2.76 18.50 5.05
C ILE A 143 -2.37 19.91 4.61
N TYR A 144 -1.14 20.07 4.13
CA TYR A 144 -0.65 21.38 3.78
C TYR A 144 0.17 21.42 2.50
N ASP A 145 0.13 22.59 1.84
CA ASP A 145 1.09 23.02 0.83
C ASP A 145 1.86 24.25 1.35
N LEU A 146 3.16 24.26 1.14
CA LEU A 146 4.07 25.32 1.56
C LEU A 146 4.65 26.03 0.34
N TYR A 147 4.72 27.37 0.42
CA TYR A 147 5.28 28.21 -0.63
C TYR A 147 6.28 29.21 -0.03
N LEU A 148 7.37 29.46 -0.76
CA LEU A 148 8.35 30.48 -0.44
C LEU A 148 8.52 31.39 -1.66
N ASN A 149 8.28 32.70 -1.48
CA ASN A 149 8.37 33.69 -2.55
C ASN A 149 7.51 33.40 -3.78
N GLY A 150 6.33 32.78 -3.55
CA GLY A 150 5.38 32.37 -4.59
C GLY A 150 5.68 31.03 -5.26
N GLU A 151 6.82 30.42 -4.96
CA GLU A 151 7.19 29.10 -5.48
C GLU A 151 6.85 28.00 -4.49
N LYS A 152 6.30 26.86 -4.97
CA LYS A 152 5.98 25.72 -4.12
C LYS A 152 7.26 25.08 -3.55
N VAL A 153 7.24 24.84 -2.24
CA VAL A 153 8.28 24.11 -1.53
C VAL A 153 8.01 22.62 -1.60
N GLY A 154 8.98 21.87 -2.09
CA GLY A 154 8.88 20.42 -2.22
C GLY A 154 7.93 19.94 -3.33
N LYS A 155 7.85 18.63 -3.50
CA LYS A 155 7.04 17.96 -4.54
C LYS A 155 5.89 17.13 -3.98
N ASP A 156 5.82 17.01 -2.67
CA ASP A 156 4.90 16.13 -1.98
C ASP A 156 3.45 16.61 -2.10
N TYR A 157 2.53 15.64 -2.14
CA TYR A 157 1.11 15.81 -1.97
C TYR A 157 0.71 15.31 -0.58
N PHE A 158 -0.29 15.96 0.02
CA PHE A 158 -0.93 15.53 1.27
C PHE A 158 -0.01 15.43 2.49
N ALA A 159 1.12 16.16 2.48
CA ALA A 159 1.96 16.29 3.69
C ALA A 159 1.11 16.77 4.88
N PRO A 160 1.36 16.27 6.11
CA PRO A 160 2.42 15.40 6.55
C PRO A 160 2.16 13.90 6.33
N GLY A 161 1.06 13.51 5.69
CA GLY A 161 0.61 12.16 5.50
C GLY A 161 -0.31 11.65 6.61
N LEU A 162 -0.98 10.52 6.37
CA LEU A 162 -1.87 9.87 7.32
C LEU A 162 -1.08 8.93 8.24
N THR A 163 -1.01 9.29 9.51
CA THR A 163 -0.49 8.44 10.58
C THR A 163 -1.50 8.36 11.72
N SER A 164 -1.22 7.58 12.72
CA SER A 164 -2.01 7.59 13.96
C SER A 164 -1.77 8.89 14.74
N TYR A 165 -2.46 9.97 14.38
CA TYR A 165 -2.26 11.32 14.90
C TYR A 165 -2.38 11.45 16.43
N TYR A 166 -2.96 10.48 17.12
CA TYR A 166 -2.94 10.45 18.59
C TYR A 166 -1.61 10.01 19.17
N HIS A 167 -0.77 9.32 18.36
CA HIS A 167 0.49 8.73 18.80
C HIS A 167 1.69 9.37 18.12
N GLN A 168 1.57 9.65 16.82
CA GLN A 168 2.68 10.16 16.02
C GLN A 168 2.21 10.97 14.80
N ILE A 169 3.01 11.98 14.45
CA ILE A 169 2.85 12.81 13.25
C ILE A 169 4.21 12.89 12.56
N GLN A 170 4.25 12.83 11.24
CA GLN A 170 5.47 13.07 10.47
C GLN A 170 5.69 14.59 10.29
N TYR A 171 6.95 15.01 10.21
CA TYR A 171 7.31 16.30 9.67
C TYR A 171 8.18 16.13 8.42
N GLN A 172 8.09 17.06 7.49
CA GLN A 172 8.89 17.12 6.29
C GLN A 172 10.05 18.09 6.46
N THR A 173 11.18 17.76 5.83
CA THR A 173 12.34 18.65 5.72
C THR A 173 12.56 19.00 4.26
N TYR A 174 12.64 20.29 3.96
CA TYR A 174 12.83 20.79 2.60
C TYR A 174 14.00 21.77 2.54
N ASP A 175 15.01 21.47 1.74
CA ASP A 175 16.08 22.43 1.41
C ASP A 175 15.52 23.53 0.50
N VAL A 176 15.64 24.77 0.95
CA VAL A 176 15.17 25.96 0.24
C VAL A 176 16.28 27.00 0.06
N THR A 177 17.52 26.58 0.19
CA THR A 177 18.69 27.48 0.11
C THR A 177 18.68 28.38 -1.11
N LYS A 178 18.28 27.81 -2.27
CA LYS A 178 18.23 28.53 -3.55
C LYS A 178 17.01 29.44 -3.73
N GLN A 179 15.96 29.26 -2.90
CA GLN A 179 14.72 30.04 -2.98
C GLN A 179 14.72 31.26 -2.06
N ILE A 180 15.67 31.35 -1.12
CA ILE A 180 15.82 32.50 -0.21
C ILE A 180 16.33 33.72 -0.98
N LYS A 181 15.67 34.86 -0.73
CA LYS A 181 15.99 36.20 -1.25
C LYS A 181 16.30 37.17 -0.11
N ASN A 182 16.58 38.42 -0.40
CA ASN A 182 16.72 39.44 0.64
C ASN A 182 15.40 39.70 1.38
N GLU A 183 14.29 39.81 0.64
CA GLU A 183 12.94 39.91 1.17
C GLU A 183 12.20 38.63 0.83
N ASN A 184 11.54 38.06 1.81
CA ASN A 184 10.90 36.73 1.69
C ASN A 184 9.49 36.75 2.25
N GLU A 185 8.63 35.95 1.59
CA GLU A 185 7.29 35.63 2.07
C GLU A 185 7.09 34.11 2.10
N ILE A 186 6.71 33.58 3.26
CA ILE A 186 6.23 32.21 3.42
C ILE A 186 4.70 32.25 3.36
N LEU A 187 4.10 31.37 2.56
CA LEU A 187 2.68 31.05 2.58
C LEU A 187 2.50 29.56 2.86
N ALA A 188 1.63 29.21 3.80
CA ALA A 188 1.23 27.83 4.03
C ALA A 188 -0.29 27.73 3.92
N VAL A 189 -0.78 26.86 3.04
CA VAL A 189 -2.20 26.57 2.92
C VAL A 189 -2.47 25.25 3.63
N VAL A 190 -3.38 25.23 4.60
CA VAL A 190 -3.70 24.05 5.41
C VAL A 190 -5.17 23.72 5.27
N ALA A 191 -5.46 22.55 4.72
CA ALA A 191 -6.81 21.96 4.66
C ALA A 191 -7.04 20.99 5.82
N GLY A 192 -8.29 20.62 6.06
CA GLY A 192 -8.67 19.70 7.14
C GLY A 192 -8.02 18.32 7.06
N GLY A 193 -7.85 17.82 5.83
CA GLY A 193 -7.23 16.52 5.58
C GLY A 193 -7.81 15.41 6.46
N TRP A 194 -6.97 14.46 6.86
CA TRP A 194 -7.38 13.33 7.71
C TRP A 194 -7.53 13.68 9.19
N ALA A 195 -6.89 14.75 9.66
CA ALA A 195 -6.90 15.09 11.09
C ALA A 195 -8.16 15.81 11.53
N ALA A 196 -8.58 16.84 10.79
CA ALA A 196 -9.69 17.72 11.13
C ALA A 196 -10.85 17.64 10.11
N GLY A 197 -10.57 17.28 8.85
CA GLY A 197 -11.55 17.18 7.79
C GLY A 197 -12.51 16.00 7.92
N SER A 198 -13.48 15.95 7.03
CA SER A 198 -14.45 14.87 6.92
C SER A 198 -13.78 13.62 6.34
N PHE A 199 -13.92 12.48 7.02
CA PHE A 199 -13.32 11.23 6.61
C PHE A 199 -14.23 10.04 6.95
N THR A 200 -14.00 8.89 6.31
CA THR A 200 -14.80 7.66 6.38
C THR A 200 -16.19 7.76 5.73
N TYR A 201 -16.81 6.59 5.51
CA TYR A 201 -18.19 6.50 4.96
C TYR A 201 -19.25 7.18 5.85
N LYS A 202 -18.92 7.53 7.09
CA LYS A 202 -19.78 8.29 8.01
C LYS A 202 -19.53 9.80 7.96
N ARG A 203 -18.66 10.26 7.10
CA ARG A 203 -18.29 11.67 6.95
C ARG A 203 -17.91 12.35 8.29
N LYS A 204 -17.29 11.60 9.21
CA LYS A 204 -16.89 12.17 10.49
C LYS A 204 -15.74 13.15 10.31
N SER A 205 -15.86 14.33 10.93
CA SER A 205 -14.78 15.30 11.02
C SER A 205 -14.31 15.46 12.46
N LYS A 206 -13.26 16.23 12.65
CA LYS A 206 -12.65 16.46 13.97
C LYS A 206 -12.24 15.15 14.66
N ILE A 207 -11.76 14.19 13.87
CA ILE A 207 -11.40 12.85 14.36
C ILE A 207 -10.20 12.95 15.31
N SER A 208 -9.10 13.52 14.82
CA SER A 208 -7.83 13.58 15.57
C SER A 208 -7.48 14.99 16.04
N ALA A 209 -8.02 16.01 15.38
CA ALA A 209 -7.85 17.42 15.75
C ALA A 209 -9.17 18.17 15.64
N ASP A 210 -9.40 19.14 16.52
CA ASP A 210 -10.62 19.98 16.51
C ASP A 210 -10.66 20.93 15.32
N ARG A 211 -9.47 21.29 14.82
CA ARG A 211 -9.23 22.26 13.75
C ARG A 211 -7.91 22.02 13.06
N GLN A 212 -7.71 22.64 11.91
CA GLN A 212 -6.39 22.68 11.27
C GLN A 212 -5.42 23.48 12.11
N ALA A 213 -4.15 23.07 12.09
CA ALA A 213 -3.07 23.88 12.65
C ALA A 213 -1.77 23.61 11.88
N PHE A 214 -0.88 24.59 11.89
CA PHE A 214 0.41 24.53 11.22
C PHE A 214 1.54 24.68 12.21
N LEU A 215 2.64 23.94 12.02
CA LEU A 215 3.87 24.02 12.79
C LEU A 215 5.06 24.03 11.85
N CYS A 216 5.93 25.04 11.97
CA CYS A 216 7.03 25.20 11.05
C CYS A 216 8.23 25.92 11.70
N GLU A 217 9.43 25.48 11.34
CA GLU A 217 10.70 26.16 11.58
C GLU A 217 11.48 26.23 10.27
N LEU A 218 11.89 27.42 9.88
CA LEU A 218 12.86 27.65 8.81
C LEU A 218 14.19 28.00 9.45
N PHE A 219 15.18 27.17 9.27
CA PHE A 219 16.56 27.36 9.71
C PHE A 219 17.33 28.10 8.63
N LEU A 220 18.00 29.20 9.02
CA LEU A 220 18.84 30.01 8.17
C LEU A 220 20.26 29.97 8.71
N GLU A 221 21.08 29.11 8.15
CA GLU A 221 22.49 28.94 8.51
C GLU A 221 23.36 29.91 7.65
N TYR A 222 24.11 30.78 8.29
CA TYR A 222 24.94 31.77 7.62
C TYR A 222 26.41 31.33 7.51
N GLU A 223 27.14 31.94 6.55
CA GLU A 223 28.56 31.64 6.35
C GLU A 223 29.43 32.06 7.56
N ASP A 224 28.96 33.02 8.38
CA ASP A 224 29.62 33.46 9.60
C ASP A 224 29.42 32.51 10.79
N GLY A 225 28.72 31.37 10.55
CA GLY A 225 28.40 30.35 11.56
C GLY A 225 27.20 30.67 12.44
N SER A 226 26.57 31.84 12.26
CA SER A 226 25.36 32.21 13.00
C SER A 226 24.13 31.49 12.44
N LEU A 227 23.08 31.35 13.25
CA LEU A 227 21.82 30.67 12.94
C LEU A 227 20.64 31.56 13.32
N ASP A 228 19.74 31.80 12.38
CA ASP A 228 18.42 32.35 12.66
C ASP A 228 17.35 31.28 12.43
N ILE A 229 16.26 31.34 13.18
CA ILE A 229 15.11 30.43 13.04
C ILE A 229 13.84 31.28 12.89
N ILE A 230 13.23 31.22 11.70
CA ILE A 230 11.88 31.76 11.48
C ILE A 230 10.89 30.66 11.87
N LYS A 231 10.12 30.87 12.93
CA LYS A 231 9.24 29.85 13.50
C LYS A 231 7.79 30.31 13.53
N THR A 232 6.87 29.34 13.57
CA THR A 232 5.46 29.63 13.81
C THR A 232 5.23 30.08 15.25
N ASP A 233 4.59 31.23 15.36
CA ASP A 233 4.18 31.88 16.62
C ASP A 233 3.10 32.94 16.32
N GLU A 234 2.72 33.74 17.29
CA GLU A 234 1.71 34.80 17.19
C GLU A 234 2.09 35.95 16.21
N SER A 235 3.33 35.99 15.74
CA SER A 235 3.78 36.96 14.73
C SER A 235 3.31 36.62 13.32
N TRP A 236 2.83 35.40 13.07
CA TRP A 236 2.24 35.02 11.81
C TRP A 236 0.84 35.60 11.61
N GLU A 237 0.41 35.62 10.37
CA GLU A 237 -0.93 36.06 10.00
C GLU A 237 -1.70 34.90 9.39
N VAL A 238 -3.01 34.89 9.54
CA VAL A 238 -3.92 33.89 8.98
C VAL A 238 -5.11 34.53 8.30
N THR A 239 -5.57 33.91 7.20
CA THR A 239 -6.82 34.29 6.51
C THR A 239 -7.60 33.07 6.08
N LEU A 240 -8.93 33.18 6.06
CA LEU A 240 -9.87 32.24 5.43
C LEU A 240 -10.25 32.69 4.00
N ASP A 241 -9.84 33.89 3.61
CA ASP A 241 -10.17 34.48 2.31
C ASP A 241 -9.08 34.19 1.25
N GLY A 242 -8.48 32.96 1.32
CA GLY A 242 -7.52 32.48 0.34
C GLY A 242 -8.17 31.92 -0.92
N ASN A 243 -7.33 31.57 -1.92
CA ASN A 243 -7.77 31.01 -3.19
C ASN A 243 -8.51 29.68 -3.05
N TYR A 244 -8.15 28.84 -2.08
CA TYR A 244 -8.85 27.57 -1.80
C TYR A 244 -10.12 27.83 -1.00
N ARG A 245 -11.26 27.84 -1.68
CA ARG A 245 -12.59 28.08 -1.07
C ARG A 245 -13.14 26.84 -0.39
N MET A 246 -12.76 25.65 -0.86
CA MET A 246 -13.09 24.34 -0.30
C MET A 246 -12.00 23.34 -0.71
N ALA A 247 -11.63 22.46 0.20
CA ALA A 247 -10.83 21.27 -0.10
C ALA A 247 -11.26 20.12 0.83
N GLU A 248 -11.64 19.00 0.24
CA GLU A 248 -12.24 17.87 0.94
C GLU A 248 -11.96 16.58 0.16
N TRP A 249 -11.71 15.48 0.88
CA TRP A 249 -11.30 14.22 0.26
C TRP A 249 -12.30 13.70 -0.77
N TYR A 250 -13.60 13.79 -0.47
CA TYR A 250 -14.65 13.17 -1.25
C TYR A 250 -15.38 14.15 -2.16
N ASP A 251 -15.63 15.37 -1.67
CA ASP A 251 -16.34 16.38 -2.45
C ASP A 251 -15.43 17.05 -3.47
N GLY A 252 -14.13 17.17 -3.17
CA GLY A 252 -13.13 17.68 -4.09
C GLY A 252 -12.54 19.03 -3.67
N GLU A 253 -12.37 19.94 -4.63
CA GLU A 253 -11.70 21.23 -4.42
C GLU A 253 -12.39 22.35 -5.18
N ILE A 254 -12.54 23.53 -4.54
CA ILE A 254 -12.95 24.77 -5.22
C ILE A 254 -11.81 25.75 -5.09
N TYR A 255 -11.22 26.10 -6.23
CA TYR A 255 -10.13 27.09 -6.32
C TYR A 255 -10.61 28.34 -7.06
N ASP A 256 -10.42 29.49 -6.43
CA ASP A 256 -10.82 30.80 -6.96
C ASP A 256 -9.56 31.60 -7.34
N ALA A 257 -9.25 31.65 -8.64
CA ALA A 257 -8.09 32.36 -9.16
C ALA A 257 -8.30 33.89 -9.17
N THR A 258 -9.51 34.37 -8.94
CA THR A 258 -9.79 35.83 -8.88
C THR A 258 -9.37 36.44 -7.54
N VAL A 259 -9.05 35.63 -6.55
CA VAL A 259 -8.65 36.09 -5.22
C VAL A 259 -7.28 36.74 -5.27
N ASP A 260 -7.22 37.97 -4.82
CA ASP A 260 -5.98 38.73 -4.58
C ASP A 260 -5.66 38.69 -3.07
N LEU A 261 -4.67 37.90 -2.70
CA LEU A 261 -4.21 37.78 -1.31
C LEU A 261 -3.72 39.11 -0.72
N GLY A 262 -3.31 40.06 -1.55
CA GLY A 262 -2.96 41.43 -1.12
C GLY A 262 -4.14 42.22 -0.55
N ARG A 263 -5.36 41.88 -1.00
CA ARG A 263 -6.62 42.52 -0.56
C ARG A 263 -7.39 41.67 0.45
N SER A 264 -6.96 40.41 0.73
CA SER A 264 -7.60 39.55 1.72
C SER A 264 -7.50 40.14 3.12
N LYS A 265 -8.48 39.78 3.98
CA LYS A 265 -8.47 40.20 5.39
C LYS A 265 -7.55 39.24 6.19
N TRP A 266 -6.42 39.77 6.58
CA TRP A 266 -5.47 39.06 7.43
C TRP A 266 -5.65 39.47 8.90
N LYS A 267 -5.49 38.49 9.80
CA LYS A 267 -5.40 38.70 11.24
C LYS A 267 -4.22 37.94 11.81
N LYS A 268 -3.82 38.27 13.05
CA LYS A 268 -2.80 37.49 13.75
C LYS A 268 -3.27 36.06 13.95
N ALA A 269 -2.35 35.10 13.76
CA ALA A 269 -2.62 33.71 14.05
C ALA A 269 -2.67 33.47 15.57
N ASP A 270 -3.56 32.60 15.99
CA ASP A 270 -3.66 32.16 17.40
C ASP A 270 -2.78 30.93 17.63
N VAL A 271 -2.22 30.83 18.85
CA VAL A 271 -1.48 29.65 19.29
C VAL A 271 -2.44 28.59 19.81
N THR A 272 -2.19 27.34 19.46
CA THR A 272 -2.97 26.18 19.88
C THR A 272 -2.09 24.99 20.28
N ARG A 273 -2.72 23.89 20.69
CA ARG A 273 -2.03 22.62 20.99
C ARG A 273 -2.84 21.42 20.46
N PRO A 274 -2.19 20.33 20.01
CA PRO A 274 -2.87 19.08 19.70
C PRO A 274 -3.66 18.55 20.91
N ARG A 275 -4.80 17.90 20.66
CA ARG A 275 -5.60 17.23 21.72
C ARG A 275 -4.82 16.19 22.53
N LYS A 276 -3.92 15.50 21.87
CA LYS A 276 -2.92 14.59 22.43
C LYS A 276 -1.56 15.19 22.16
N ASN A 277 -0.55 14.68 22.79
CA ASN A 277 0.83 15.11 22.55
C ASN A 277 1.56 14.05 21.70
N PRO A 278 1.27 13.96 20.37
CA PRO A 278 1.88 12.97 19.51
C PRO A 278 3.38 13.23 19.37
N LYS A 279 4.16 12.18 19.18
CA LYS A 279 5.56 12.33 18.77
C LYS A 279 5.61 12.88 17.36
N ILE A 280 6.38 13.95 17.16
CA ILE A 280 6.62 14.54 15.84
C ILE A 280 7.96 13.97 15.36
N LEU A 281 7.95 13.21 14.25
CA LEU A 281 9.08 12.43 13.76
C LEU A 281 9.39 12.80 12.31
N ALA A 282 10.68 12.71 11.92
CA ALA A 282 11.06 12.84 10.51
C ALA A 282 10.26 11.85 9.65
N GLN A 283 9.94 12.25 8.44
CA GLN A 283 9.16 11.44 7.50
C GLN A 283 9.85 10.10 7.23
N TYR A 284 9.24 9.01 7.69
CA TYR A 284 9.75 7.65 7.56
C TYR A 284 9.01 6.83 6.50
N GLY A 285 7.80 7.25 6.08
CA GLY A 285 7.06 6.65 4.96
C GLY A 285 7.41 7.28 3.62
N PRO A 286 7.09 6.62 2.50
CA PRO A 286 7.23 7.23 1.18
C PRO A 286 6.19 8.36 1.01
N PRO A 287 6.58 9.54 0.51
CA PRO A 287 5.64 10.62 0.22
C PRO A 287 4.71 10.26 -0.93
N VAL A 288 3.51 10.85 -0.96
CA VAL A 288 2.66 10.82 -2.15
C VAL A 288 3.19 11.86 -3.14
N ARG A 289 3.38 11.45 -4.39
CA ARG A 289 3.92 12.30 -5.47
C ARG A 289 3.21 12.07 -6.79
N VAL A 290 3.50 12.93 -7.75
CA VAL A 290 3.15 12.70 -9.16
C VAL A 290 4.05 11.59 -9.70
N MET A 291 3.46 10.43 -9.96
CA MET A 291 4.19 9.24 -10.44
C MET A 291 3.98 8.98 -11.93
N GLY A 292 3.12 9.77 -12.59
CA GLY A 292 2.89 9.67 -14.02
C GLY A 292 1.92 10.74 -14.51
N ARG A 293 1.79 10.83 -15.82
CA ARG A 293 0.82 11.69 -16.50
C ARG A 293 0.02 10.87 -17.49
N MET A 294 -1.29 11.07 -17.49
CA MET A 294 -2.22 10.47 -18.43
C MET A 294 -2.81 11.52 -19.36
N HIS A 295 -2.97 11.16 -20.62
CA HIS A 295 -3.67 11.96 -21.60
C HIS A 295 -4.99 11.27 -21.99
N PRO A 296 -6.06 12.03 -22.27
CA PRO A 296 -7.30 11.42 -22.74
C PRO A 296 -7.06 10.67 -24.05
N VAL A 297 -7.67 9.51 -24.18
CA VAL A 297 -7.69 8.70 -25.42
C VAL A 297 -8.85 9.08 -26.31
N SER A 298 -9.90 9.64 -25.73
CA SER A 298 -11.05 10.19 -26.47
C SER A 298 -11.76 11.31 -25.71
N VAL A 299 -12.50 12.14 -26.46
CA VAL A 299 -13.37 13.18 -25.92
C VAL A 299 -14.72 13.10 -26.67
N ASN A 300 -15.80 12.96 -25.93
CA ASN A 300 -17.14 12.86 -26.49
C ASN A 300 -18.08 13.85 -25.79
N LYS A 301 -19.09 14.34 -26.49
CA LYS A 301 -20.12 15.20 -25.88
C LYS A 301 -21.29 14.32 -25.44
N ALA A 302 -21.59 14.34 -24.15
CA ALA A 302 -22.72 13.63 -23.56
C ALA A 302 -24.07 14.28 -23.89
N GLY A 303 -25.18 13.57 -23.69
CA GLY A 303 -26.54 14.07 -23.86
C GLY A 303 -26.85 15.26 -22.95
N SER A 304 -26.27 15.29 -21.75
CA SER A 304 -26.30 16.43 -20.82
C SER A 304 -25.58 17.68 -21.32
N GLY A 305 -24.78 17.56 -22.39
CA GLY A 305 -23.95 18.64 -22.92
C GLY A 305 -22.55 18.73 -22.29
N GLU A 306 -22.27 17.88 -21.33
CA GLU A 306 -20.95 17.77 -20.70
C GLU A 306 -19.93 17.14 -21.66
N LEU A 307 -18.67 17.57 -21.63
CA LEU A 307 -17.58 16.97 -22.41
C LEU A 307 -16.97 15.83 -21.58
N ILE A 308 -17.08 14.60 -22.03
CA ILE A 308 -16.56 13.41 -21.36
C ILE A 308 -15.18 13.05 -21.93
N TYR A 309 -14.17 13.17 -21.10
CA TYR A 309 -12.79 12.78 -21.38
C TYR A 309 -12.55 11.37 -20.85
N ASP A 310 -12.23 10.39 -21.71
CA ASP A 310 -11.79 9.04 -21.30
C ASP A 310 -10.27 8.99 -21.26
N PHE A 311 -9.69 8.64 -20.12
CA PHE A 311 -8.25 8.45 -19.97
C PHE A 311 -7.78 7.04 -20.33
N GLY A 312 -8.67 6.13 -20.68
CA GLY A 312 -8.35 4.75 -21.04
C GLY A 312 -7.90 3.86 -19.87
N GLN A 313 -7.70 4.43 -18.70
CA GLN A 313 -7.22 3.76 -17.48
C GLN A 313 -7.93 4.34 -16.26
N ASN A 314 -8.40 3.47 -15.34
CA ASN A 314 -8.88 3.88 -14.01
C ASN A 314 -7.67 4.01 -13.06
N PHE A 315 -7.53 5.11 -12.34
CA PHE A 315 -6.40 5.40 -11.47
C PHE A 315 -6.75 6.42 -10.38
N ALA A 316 -5.89 6.52 -9.35
CA ALA A 316 -5.93 7.61 -8.38
C ALA A 316 -5.11 8.81 -8.87
N GLY A 317 -5.68 10.01 -8.81
CA GLY A 317 -4.99 11.19 -9.28
C GLY A 317 -5.82 12.47 -9.26
N VAL A 318 -5.34 13.47 -9.98
CA VAL A 318 -5.99 14.77 -10.16
C VAL A 318 -5.88 15.21 -11.61
N ILE A 319 -6.82 16.03 -12.07
CA ILE A 319 -6.73 16.65 -13.38
C ILE A 319 -5.60 17.68 -13.42
N CYS A 320 -5.07 17.94 -14.62
CA CYS A 320 -4.13 19.00 -14.90
C CYS A 320 -4.60 19.71 -16.18
N ALA A 321 -5.10 20.93 -16.01
CA ALA A 321 -5.76 21.70 -17.04
C ALA A 321 -4.99 22.97 -17.38
N LYS A 322 -4.82 23.28 -18.68
CA LYS A 322 -4.55 24.62 -19.15
C LYS A 322 -5.85 25.20 -19.66
N ILE A 323 -6.20 26.38 -19.18
CA ILE A 323 -7.52 26.98 -19.36
C ILE A 323 -7.33 28.39 -19.92
N ARG A 324 -8.04 28.73 -20.99
CA ARG A 324 -8.22 30.09 -21.44
C ARG A 324 -9.60 30.58 -20.99
N GLY A 325 -9.65 31.28 -19.87
CA GLY A 325 -10.88 31.67 -19.19
C GLY A 325 -11.14 33.16 -19.16
N LYS A 326 -12.36 33.51 -18.76
CA LYS A 326 -12.81 34.85 -18.45
C LYS A 326 -12.96 35.04 -16.95
N TYR A 327 -12.81 36.28 -16.46
CA TYR A 327 -12.96 36.58 -15.04
C TYR A 327 -14.30 36.11 -14.49
N GLY A 328 -14.27 35.31 -13.41
CA GLY A 328 -15.43 34.72 -12.74
C GLY A 328 -16.05 33.51 -13.44
N GLN A 329 -15.57 33.12 -14.62
CA GLN A 329 -16.04 31.89 -15.31
C GLN A 329 -15.70 30.68 -14.46
N LYS A 330 -16.68 29.76 -14.31
CA LYS A 330 -16.51 28.52 -13.56
C LYS A 330 -16.32 27.37 -14.53
N VAL A 331 -15.21 26.66 -14.41
CA VAL A 331 -14.94 25.40 -15.09
C VAL A 331 -15.08 24.29 -14.07
N ILE A 332 -15.91 23.29 -14.37
CA ILE A 332 -16.29 22.19 -13.46
C ILE A 332 -15.77 20.89 -14.04
N PHE A 333 -15.05 20.10 -13.23
CA PHE A 333 -14.52 18.80 -13.56
C PHE A 333 -15.14 17.76 -12.62
N ARG A 334 -15.98 16.87 -13.14
CA ARG A 334 -16.61 15.78 -12.41
C ARG A 334 -15.91 14.47 -12.77
N HIS A 335 -15.73 13.60 -11.80
CA HIS A 335 -14.94 12.36 -11.98
C HIS A 335 -15.81 11.13 -11.75
N ALA A 336 -15.61 10.09 -12.56
CA ALA A 336 -16.25 8.80 -12.38
C ALA A 336 -15.36 7.65 -12.90
N GLU A 337 -15.62 6.44 -12.41
CA GLU A 337 -14.91 5.22 -12.85
C GLU A 337 -15.51 4.62 -14.12
N VAL A 338 -16.83 4.78 -14.33
CA VAL A 338 -17.59 4.13 -15.39
C VAL A 338 -18.64 5.08 -15.98
N LEU A 339 -19.10 4.74 -17.18
CA LEU A 339 -20.19 5.42 -17.87
C LEU A 339 -21.42 4.50 -17.97
N VAL A 340 -22.60 5.09 -18.02
CA VAL A 340 -23.85 4.46 -18.45
C VAL A 340 -24.48 5.37 -19.49
N ASP A 341 -24.84 4.83 -20.65
CA ASP A 341 -25.45 5.58 -21.76
C ASP A 341 -24.61 6.82 -22.18
N GLY A 342 -23.29 6.75 -22.06
CA GLY A 342 -22.37 7.84 -22.39
C GLY A 342 -22.27 8.96 -21.33
N GLU A 343 -22.99 8.86 -20.22
CA GLU A 343 -22.96 9.79 -19.09
C GLU A 343 -22.13 9.25 -17.94
N LEU A 344 -21.59 10.14 -17.09
CA LEU A 344 -20.89 9.74 -15.88
C LEU A 344 -21.80 9.00 -14.91
N PHE A 345 -21.47 7.76 -14.56
CA PHE A 345 -22.20 7.00 -13.57
C PHE A 345 -21.57 7.17 -12.18
N VAL A 346 -22.24 7.94 -11.32
CA VAL A 346 -21.69 8.39 -10.03
C VAL A 346 -22.23 7.63 -8.81
N LYS A 347 -23.18 6.69 -8.97
CA LYS A 347 -23.71 5.90 -7.84
C LYS A 347 -22.62 5.18 -7.04
N PRO A 348 -21.54 4.58 -7.65
CA PRO A 348 -20.45 3.96 -6.90
C PRO A 348 -19.67 4.92 -6.00
N LEU A 349 -19.77 6.23 -6.23
CA LEU A 349 -19.15 7.25 -5.38
C LEU A 349 -19.87 7.42 -4.03
N ARG A 350 -21.09 6.88 -3.90
CA ARG A 350 -21.96 7.03 -2.71
C ARG A 350 -22.24 8.52 -2.44
N THR A 351 -21.72 9.06 -1.30
CA THR A 351 -21.91 10.48 -0.96
C THR A 351 -20.80 11.40 -1.51
N ALA A 352 -19.75 10.84 -2.10
CA ALA A 352 -18.65 11.62 -2.66
C ALA A 352 -19.11 12.35 -3.95
N LYS A 353 -18.79 13.64 -4.07
CA LYS A 353 -19.10 14.44 -5.27
C LYS A 353 -18.01 14.37 -6.33
N ALA A 354 -16.78 14.07 -5.90
CA ALA A 354 -15.60 13.93 -6.75
C ALA A 354 -15.48 15.04 -7.81
N THR A 355 -15.62 16.31 -7.37
CA THR A 355 -15.77 17.49 -8.26
C THR A 355 -14.69 18.53 -7.96
N ALA A 356 -13.94 18.94 -8.98
CA ALA A 356 -13.06 20.09 -8.91
C ALA A 356 -13.71 21.28 -9.64
N VAL A 357 -13.67 22.46 -9.03
CA VAL A 357 -14.21 23.70 -9.60
C VAL A 357 -13.11 24.74 -9.63
N TYR A 358 -12.86 25.26 -10.81
CA TYR A 358 -11.93 26.36 -11.02
C TYR A 358 -12.66 27.64 -11.43
N ILE A 359 -12.48 28.70 -10.65
CA ILE A 359 -13.02 30.02 -10.97
C ILE A 359 -11.91 30.84 -11.62
N CYS A 360 -12.07 31.16 -12.89
CA CYS A 360 -11.05 31.73 -13.73
C CYS A 360 -10.81 33.24 -13.45
N ARG A 361 -9.60 33.67 -13.64
CA ARG A 361 -9.27 35.07 -14.01
C ARG A 361 -9.26 35.21 -15.54
N ASP A 362 -9.00 36.38 -16.07
CA ASP A 362 -8.85 36.56 -17.52
C ASP A 362 -7.56 35.94 -18.06
N GLY A 363 -7.65 35.33 -19.25
CA GLY A 363 -6.53 34.83 -20.02
C GLY A 363 -6.13 33.38 -19.74
N GLU A 364 -4.89 33.05 -20.10
CA GLU A 364 -4.35 31.70 -19.93
C GLU A 364 -3.92 31.44 -18.49
N GLN A 365 -4.27 30.26 -18.01
CA GLN A 365 -4.00 29.83 -16.64
C GLN A 365 -3.90 28.30 -16.54
N ALA A 366 -3.20 27.81 -15.53
CA ALA A 366 -3.06 26.40 -15.25
C ALA A 366 -3.71 26.07 -13.92
N TYR A 367 -4.36 24.90 -13.85
CA TYR A 367 -4.97 24.39 -12.63
C TYR A 367 -4.76 22.89 -12.48
N SER A 368 -4.47 22.47 -11.27
CA SER A 368 -4.49 21.09 -10.85
C SER A 368 -4.83 21.07 -9.35
N PRO A 369 -5.82 20.29 -8.91
CA PRO A 369 -6.14 20.15 -7.48
C PRO A 369 -4.90 19.73 -6.68
N ARG A 370 -4.79 20.28 -5.47
CA ARG A 370 -3.62 20.05 -4.60
C ARG A 370 -3.95 19.39 -3.28
N LEU A 371 -5.16 19.66 -2.75
CA LEU A 371 -5.52 19.29 -1.38
C LEU A 371 -6.61 18.20 -1.36
N THR A 372 -6.72 17.47 -2.45
CA THR A 372 -7.60 16.30 -2.64
C THR A 372 -7.07 15.40 -3.76
N TYR A 373 -7.64 14.21 -3.92
CA TYR A 373 -7.47 13.34 -5.09
C TYR A 373 -8.77 12.59 -5.40
N MET A 374 -8.86 12.04 -6.61
CA MET A 374 -10.00 11.28 -7.10
C MET A 374 -9.55 9.92 -7.62
N GLY A 375 -10.43 8.92 -7.56
CA GLY A 375 -10.32 7.68 -8.31
C GLY A 375 -11.22 7.78 -9.54
N PHE A 376 -10.67 7.67 -10.74
CA PHE A 376 -11.43 7.87 -11.96
C PHE A 376 -10.77 7.29 -13.22
N ARG A 377 -11.60 7.04 -14.23
CA ARG A 377 -11.20 6.86 -15.62
C ARG A 377 -11.74 8.00 -16.48
N TYR A 378 -12.91 8.52 -16.12
CA TYR A 378 -13.63 9.52 -16.91
C TYR A 378 -13.73 10.85 -16.17
N VAL A 379 -13.63 11.94 -16.94
CA VAL A 379 -13.82 13.30 -16.43
C VAL A 379 -14.84 14.01 -17.30
N GLY A 380 -15.97 14.41 -16.71
CA GLY A 380 -16.94 15.29 -17.32
C GLY A 380 -16.58 16.75 -17.08
N VAL A 381 -16.55 17.53 -18.13
CA VAL A 381 -16.17 18.95 -18.08
C VAL A 381 -17.32 19.83 -18.58
N SER A 382 -17.62 20.86 -17.80
CA SER A 382 -18.59 21.91 -18.16
C SER A 382 -18.09 23.31 -17.86
N GLY A 383 -18.74 24.32 -18.44
CA GLY A 383 -18.41 25.73 -18.24
C GLY A 383 -17.25 26.27 -19.10
N ILE A 384 -16.76 25.48 -20.08
CA ILE A 384 -15.70 25.89 -21.01
C ILE A 384 -15.91 25.24 -22.39
N GLN A 385 -15.39 25.88 -23.43
CA GLN A 385 -15.37 25.30 -24.77
C GLN A 385 -14.15 24.38 -24.97
N PRO A 386 -14.22 23.34 -25.82
CA PRO A 386 -13.12 22.42 -26.04
C PRO A 386 -11.81 23.10 -26.47
N GLU A 387 -11.90 24.11 -27.32
CA GLU A 387 -10.75 24.88 -27.85
C GLU A 387 -10.02 25.73 -26.81
N ASP A 388 -10.66 26.01 -25.67
CA ASP A 388 -10.11 26.77 -24.57
C ASP A 388 -9.57 25.90 -23.44
N LEU A 389 -9.56 24.57 -23.62
CA LEU A 389 -9.12 23.60 -22.61
C LEU A 389 -8.12 22.58 -23.16
N GLU A 390 -6.94 22.52 -22.60
CA GLU A 390 -6.02 21.39 -22.72
C GLU A 390 -6.06 20.58 -21.41
N LEU A 391 -6.56 19.34 -21.45
CA LEU A 391 -6.72 18.49 -20.26
C LEU A 391 -5.78 17.29 -20.30
N SER A 392 -5.13 17.03 -19.16
CA SER A 392 -4.41 15.82 -18.82
C SER A 392 -4.70 15.47 -17.37
N ALA A 393 -4.16 14.36 -16.87
CA ALA A 393 -4.27 14.00 -15.46
C ALA A 393 -2.90 13.59 -14.89
N LEU A 394 -2.70 13.83 -13.62
CA LEU A 394 -1.53 13.43 -12.86
C LEU A 394 -1.88 12.21 -12.02
N VAL A 395 -1.12 11.13 -12.20
CA VAL A 395 -1.25 9.92 -11.38
C VAL A 395 -0.58 10.17 -10.04
N LEU A 396 -1.32 9.96 -8.95
CA LEU A 396 -0.84 10.18 -7.58
C LEU A 396 -0.81 8.85 -6.82
N HIS A 397 0.35 8.50 -6.30
CA HIS A 397 0.49 7.44 -5.30
C HIS A 397 1.78 7.64 -4.50
N SER A 398 1.94 6.88 -3.42
CA SER A 398 3.18 6.87 -2.64
C SER A 398 4.36 6.52 -3.54
N GLU A 399 5.50 7.17 -3.33
CA GLU A 399 6.73 6.94 -4.09
C GLU A 399 7.32 5.57 -3.72
N ILE A 400 6.84 4.54 -4.41
CA ILE A 400 7.20 3.13 -4.22
C ILE A 400 7.77 2.61 -5.53
N ASP A 401 8.99 2.05 -5.46
CA ASP A 401 9.67 1.49 -6.63
C ASP A 401 8.97 0.21 -7.12
N GLU A 402 8.93 0.01 -8.41
CA GLU A 402 8.52 -1.26 -8.99
C GLU A 402 9.61 -2.31 -8.76
N ALA A 403 9.21 -3.50 -8.30
CA ALA A 403 10.13 -4.59 -7.96
C ALA A 403 10.02 -5.80 -8.89
N GLY A 404 8.89 -5.97 -9.57
CA GLY A 404 8.65 -7.13 -10.41
C GLY A 404 8.04 -6.82 -11.76
N TYR A 405 8.30 -7.72 -12.68
CA TYR A 405 7.69 -7.78 -14.00
C TYR A 405 7.22 -9.21 -14.26
N PHE A 406 6.11 -9.37 -14.95
CA PHE A 406 5.58 -10.66 -15.40
C PHE A 406 4.90 -10.49 -16.75
N ALA A 407 5.16 -11.43 -17.65
CA ALA A 407 4.44 -11.59 -18.92
C ALA A 407 4.37 -13.08 -19.31
N CYS A 408 3.40 -13.42 -20.15
CA CYS A 408 3.25 -14.75 -20.70
C CYS A 408 2.63 -14.71 -22.10
N SER A 409 2.49 -15.85 -22.75
CA SER A 409 1.91 -15.98 -24.10
C SER A 409 0.41 -15.69 -24.21
N ASN A 410 -0.28 -15.40 -23.08
CA ASN A 410 -1.71 -15.09 -23.06
C ASN A 410 -1.94 -13.63 -22.72
N GLU A 411 -2.47 -12.86 -23.68
CA GLU A 411 -2.68 -11.42 -23.54
C GLU A 411 -3.71 -11.03 -22.46
N LEU A 412 -4.72 -11.88 -22.19
CA LEU A 412 -5.69 -11.60 -21.13
C LEU A 412 -5.05 -11.72 -19.75
N ILE A 413 -4.14 -12.68 -19.55
CA ILE A 413 -3.36 -12.80 -18.30
C ILE A 413 -2.41 -11.60 -18.16
N ASN A 414 -1.76 -11.17 -19.25
CA ASN A 414 -0.90 -9.97 -19.24
C ASN A 414 -1.71 -8.73 -18.87
N ARG A 415 -2.91 -8.58 -19.41
CA ARG A 415 -3.81 -7.48 -19.03
C ARG A 415 -4.27 -7.58 -17.57
N LEU A 416 -4.60 -8.78 -17.08
CA LEU A 416 -4.94 -9.01 -15.67
C LEU A 416 -3.80 -8.54 -14.76
N GLN A 417 -2.54 -8.91 -15.07
CA GLN A 417 -1.37 -8.46 -14.30
C GLN A 417 -1.21 -6.94 -14.30
N GLN A 418 -1.47 -6.29 -15.43
CA GLN A 418 -1.48 -4.82 -15.48
C GLN A 418 -2.59 -4.22 -14.61
N ASN A 419 -3.80 -4.80 -14.63
CA ASN A 419 -4.92 -4.37 -13.78
C ASN A 419 -4.58 -4.51 -12.29
N ILE A 420 -3.92 -5.62 -11.89
CA ILE A 420 -3.43 -5.85 -10.52
C ILE A 420 -2.47 -4.73 -10.11
N ARG A 421 -1.49 -4.40 -10.97
CA ARG A 421 -0.51 -3.34 -10.68
C ARG A 421 -1.17 -1.97 -10.57
N TRP A 422 -2.09 -1.63 -11.47
CA TRP A 422 -2.81 -0.36 -11.43
C TRP A 422 -3.71 -0.24 -10.19
N SER A 423 -4.36 -1.33 -9.75
CA SER A 423 -5.13 -1.31 -8.50
C SER A 423 -4.22 -1.11 -7.28
N GLY A 424 -3.05 -1.75 -7.24
CA GLY A 424 -2.04 -1.49 -6.21
C GLY A 424 -1.62 -0.02 -6.18
N LYS A 425 -1.17 0.54 -7.33
CA LYS A 425 -0.76 1.95 -7.44
C LYS A 425 -1.87 2.90 -6.98
N SER A 426 -3.10 2.67 -7.43
CA SER A 426 -4.24 3.54 -7.11
C SER A 426 -4.61 3.54 -5.63
N ASN A 427 -4.29 2.47 -4.91
CA ASN A 427 -4.66 2.28 -3.50
C ASN A 427 -3.48 2.40 -2.52
N PHE A 428 -2.26 2.60 -3.02
CA PHE A 428 -1.10 2.91 -2.16
C PHE A 428 -0.90 4.43 -2.07
N VAL A 429 -1.91 5.13 -1.53
CA VAL A 429 -1.88 6.58 -1.32
C VAL A 429 -1.68 6.84 0.16
N ASP A 430 -0.42 6.92 0.56
CA ASP A 430 0.08 7.10 1.93
C ASP A 430 -0.18 5.92 2.88
N ILE A 431 -1.32 5.23 2.74
CA ILE A 431 -1.70 3.98 3.39
C ILE A 431 -2.28 3.01 2.34
N PRO A 432 -2.42 1.71 2.63
CA PRO A 432 -3.09 0.79 1.72
C PRO A 432 -4.62 1.00 1.81
N THR A 433 -5.15 1.93 1.01
CA THR A 433 -6.58 2.19 0.97
C THR A 433 -7.33 1.05 0.29
N ASP A 434 -8.60 0.83 0.66
CA ASP A 434 -9.47 -0.16 0.03
C ASP A 434 -9.89 0.26 -1.38
N CYS A 435 -10.16 1.55 -1.57
CA CYS A 435 -10.64 2.14 -2.82
C CYS A 435 -10.21 3.61 -2.93
N PRO A 436 -10.09 4.20 -4.16
CA PRO A 436 -9.65 5.58 -4.31
C PRO A 436 -10.79 6.58 -4.56
N GLN A 437 -12.05 6.14 -4.88
CA GLN A 437 -13.04 6.99 -5.50
C GLN A 437 -14.17 7.46 -4.59
N ARG A 438 -14.66 6.60 -3.68
CA ARG A 438 -15.85 6.84 -2.85
C ARG A 438 -15.51 7.42 -1.48
N ASP A 439 -16.54 7.69 -0.68
CA ASP A 439 -16.44 8.17 0.70
C ASP A 439 -15.98 7.07 1.69
N GLU A 440 -14.82 6.49 1.45
CA GLU A 440 -14.19 5.45 2.27
C GLU A 440 -12.67 5.68 2.34
N ARG A 441 -11.88 5.14 1.42
CA ARG A 441 -10.43 5.36 1.26
C ARG A 441 -9.66 5.11 2.55
N GLN A 442 -9.95 3.96 3.19
CA GLN A 442 -9.41 3.60 4.49
C GLN A 442 -8.41 2.44 4.39
N GLY A 443 -7.48 2.39 5.32
CA GLY A 443 -6.48 1.30 5.41
C GLY A 443 -7.06 0.02 6.00
N TRP A 444 -7.98 -0.65 5.27
CA TRP A 444 -8.58 -1.89 5.67
C TRP A 444 -7.53 -3.00 5.80
N THR A 445 -7.48 -3.58 6.98
CA THR A 445 -6.44 -4.57 7.33
C THR A 445 -6.63 -5.90 6.63
N GLY A 446 -7.88 -6.29 6.31
CA GLY A 446 -8.19 -7.52 5.58
C GLY A 446 -7.69 -7.49 4.14
N ASP A 447 -7.91 -6.38 3.47
CA ASP A 447 -7.56 -6.18 2.06
C ASP A 447 -6.05 -6.32 1.84
N ILE A 448 -5.26 -5.63 2.66
CA ILE A 448 -3.81 -5.74 2.53
C ILE A 448 -3.27 -7.07 3.07
N ALA A 449 -3.94 -7.71 4.04
CA ALA A 449 -3.56 -9.04 4.51
C ALA A 449 -3.56 -10.08 3.37
N VAL A 450 -4.56 -10.02 2.48
CA VAL A 450 -4.69 -10.95 1.35
C VAL A 450 -3.82 -10.55 0.16
N PHE A 451 -3.48 -9.28 0.02
CA PHE A 451 -2.74 -8.76 -1.14
C PHE A 451 -1.23 -8.60 -0.89
N ALA A 452 -0.75 -8.69 0.36
CA ALA A 452 0.64 -8.38 0.71
C ALA A 452 1.68 -9.17 -0.09
N GLY A 453 1.45 -10.45 -0.38
CA GLY A 453 2.33 -11.28 -1.23
C GLY A 453 2.47 -10.71 -2.63
N THR A 454 1.35 -10.44 -3.29
CA THR A 454 1.31 -9.82 -4.63
C THR A 454 1.93 -8.41 -4.63
N ALA A 455 1.65 -7.61 -3.59
CA ALA A 455 2.25 -6.28 -3.46
C ALA A 455 3.78 -6.35 -3.40
N CYS A 456 4.34 -7.27 -2.61
CA CYS A 456 5.79 -7.46 -2.48
C CYS A 456 6.46 -7.98 -3.75
N PHE A 457 5.76 -8.72 -4.61
CA PHE A 457 6.28 -9.08 -5.93
C PHE A 457 6.33 -7.88 -6.86
N ASN A 458 5.26 -7.09 -6.93
CA ASN A 458 5.14 -5.98 -7.86
C ASN A 458 5.95 -4.75 -7.44
N PHE A 459 6.11 -4.50 -6.12
CA PHE A 459 6.66 -3.26 -5.58
C PHE A 459 7.64 -3.50 -4.43
N ASP A 460 8.54 -2.55 -4.20
CA ASP A 460 9.34 -2.48 -2.97
C ASP A 460 8.51 -1.84 -1.83
N MET A 461 7.86 -2.70 -1.06
CA MET A 461 6.93 -2.28 -0.01
C MET A 461 7.60 -1.91 1.33
N SER A 462 8.93 -2.00 1.43
CA SER A 462 9.66 -1.92 2.68
C SER A 462 9.33 -0.68 3.52
N ARG A 463 9.44 0.52 2.93
CA ARG A 463 9.15 1.77 3.64
C ARG A 463 7.66 1.97 3.89
N PHE A 464 6.82 1.59 2.92
CA PHE A 464 5.38 1.72 3.00
C PHE A 464 4.79 0.83 4.09
N PHE A 465 5.15 -0.45 4.12
CA PHE A 465 4.70 -1.37 5.16
C PHE A 465 5.31 -1.05 6.53
N ASN A 466 6.57 -0.62 6.59
CA ASN A 466 7.18 -0.20 7.86
C ASN A 466 6.42 0.96 8.51
N LYS A 467 6.00 1.97 7.70
CA LYS A 467 5.14 3.08 8.14
C LYS A 467 3.81 2.57 8.67
N TRP A 468 3.08 1.82 7.87
CA TRP A 468 1.75 1.35 8.21
C TRP A 468 1.73 0.40 9.43
N LEU A 469 2.69 -0.52 9.52
CA LEU A 469 2.84 -1.42 10.66
C LEU A 469 3.24 -0.67 11.95
N LYS A 470 3.91 0.47 11.84
CA LYS A 470 4.20 1.33 13.00
C LYS A 470 2.93 1.93 13.58
N ASP A 471 2.00 2.37 12.75
CA ASP A 471 0.69 2.83 13.19
C ASP A 471 -0.15 1.68 13.79
N MET A 472 -0.10 0.49 13.19
CA MET A 472 -0.76 -0.71 13.72
C MET A 472 -0.27 -1.05 15.14
N ARG A 473 1.05 -1.02 15.38
CA ARG A 473 1.63 -1.24 16.72
C ARG A 473 1.14 -0.21 17.74
N ALA A 474 1.05 1.05 17.32
CA ALA A 474 0.59 2.14 18.19
C ALA A 474 -0.90 2.01 18.56
N GLU A 475 -1.71 1.47 17.67
CA GLU A 475 -3.17 1.38 17.82
C GLU A 475 -3.68 0.01 18.28
N GLN A 476 -2.79 -0.97 18.47
CA GLN A 476 -3.21 -2.27 19.00
C GLN A 476 -3.93 -2.14 20.33
N GLY A 477 -5.12 -2.72 20.43
CA GLY A 477 -5.93 -2.69 21.64
C GLY A 477 -5.24 -3.30 22.87
N ARG A 478 -5.59 -2.85 24.05
CA ARG A 478 -5.06 -3.39 25.33
C ARG A 478 -5.27 -4.91 25.44
N GLY A 479 -6.39 -5.41 24.94
CA GLY A 479 -6.71 -6.85 24.88
C GLY A 479 -6.04 -7.61 23.74
N GLY A 480 -5.18 -6.97 22.95
CA GLY A 480 -4.43 -7.63 21.86
C GLY A 480 -5.09 -7.55 20.49
N GLY A 481 -6.33 -7.06 20.39
CA GLY A 481 -7.03 -6.90 19.10
C GLY A 481 -6.32 -5.90 18.19
N ILE A 482 -6.48 -6.10 16.89
CA ILE A 482 -6.01 -5.18 15.83
C ILE A 482 -7.24 -4.44 15.30
N PRO A 483 -7.18 -3.11 15.13
CA PRO A 483 -8.23 -2.38 14.44
C PRO A 483 -8.45 -2.92 13.03
N MET A 484 -9.69 -2.90 12.55
CA MET A 484 -10.01 -3.35 11.18
C MET A 484 -9.51 -2.38 10.12
N VAL A 485 -9.29 -1.12 10.54
CA VAL A 485 -8.76 -0.01 9.72
C VAL A 485 -7.56 0.60 10.44
N ILE A 486 -6.46 0.79 9.76
CA ILE A 486 -5.23 1.40 10.27
C ILE A 486 -4.80 2.55 9.33
N PRO A 487 -4.57 3.77 9.84
CA PRO A 487 -4.90 4.26 11.18
C PRO A 487 -6.42 4.30 11.41
N ARG A 488 -6.83 4.25 12.70
CA ARG A 488 -8.25 4.34 13.05
C ARG A 488 -8.80 5.71 12.68
N ALA A 489 -9.89 5.68 11.95
CA ALA A 489 -10.49 6.86 11.36
C ALA A 489 -11.75 7.33 12.10
N GLY A 490 -11.80 7.19 13.42
CA GLY A 490 -12.94 7.61 14.23
C GLY A 490 -14.17 6.71 14.09
N ASP A 491 -14.11 5.63 13.34
CA ASP A 491 -15.12 4.60 13.33
C ASP A 491 -15.08 3.86 14.67
N ASN A 492 -16.25 3.74 15.32
CA ASN A 492 -16.36 3.08 16.61
C ASN A 492 -16.35 1.55 16.49
N TRP A 493 -15.66 0.99 15.50
CA TRP A 493 -15.46 -0.44 15.43
C TRP A 493 -14.69 -0.91 16.66
N PRO A 494 -15.18 -1.94 17.34
CA PRO A 494 -14.46 -2.47 18.50
C PRO A 494 -13.09 -2.98 18.09
N VAL A 495 -12.07 -2.67 18.87
CA VAL A 495 -10.71 -3.19 18.66
C VAL A 495 -10.64 -4.56 19.33
N MET A 496 -10.84 -5.60 18.56
CA MET A 496 -10.88 -6.98 19.02
C MET A 496 -10.05 -7.90 18.11
N ALA A 497 -9.81 -9.12 18.54
CA ALA A 497 -9.20 -10.12 17.68
C ALA A 497 -10.20 -10.53 16.59
N THR A 498 -9.95 -10.14 15.35
CA THR A 498 -10.71 -10.54 14.16
C THR A 498 -9.88 -11.43 13.28
N SER A 499 -10.52 -12.38 12.59
CA SER A 499 -9.83 -13.26 11.65
C SER A 499 -9.66 -12.59 10.28
N CYS A 500 -8.61 -12.94 9.56
CA CYS A 500 -8.14 -12.37 8.31
C CYS A 500 -7.72 -10.90 8.48
N TRP A 501 -8.59 -10.01 8.90
CA TRP A 501 -8.29 -8.60 9.15
C TRP A 501 -7.22 -8.43 10.24
N GLY A 502 -7.43 -9.00 11.41
CA GLY A 502 -6.46 -8.95 12.50
C GLY A 502 -5.18 -9.73 12.21
N ASP A 503 -5.27 -10.79 11.41
CA ASP A 503 -4.11 -11.58 10.99
C ASP A 503 -3.13 -10.79 10.12
N SER A 504 -3.51 -9.61 9.62
CA SER A 504 -2.62 -8.68 8.93
C SER A 504 -1.36 -8.36 9.73
N CYS A 505 -1.44 -8.35 11.07
CA CYS A 505 -0.28 -8.12 11.93
C CYS A 505 0.77 -9.25 11.86
N VAL A 506 0.41 -10.40 11.30
CA VAL A 506 1.27 -11.56 11.05
C VAL A 506 1.62 -11.67 9.57
N LEU A 507 0.61 -11.57 8.69
CA LEU A 507 0.74 -11.85 7.25
C LEU A 507 1.56 -10.79 6.52
N VAL A 508 1.30 -9.50 6.79
CA VAL A 508 1.99 -8.40 6.11
C VAL A 508 3.50 -8.36 6.46
N PRO A 509 3.92 -8.37 7.74
CA PRO A 509 5.35 -8.39 8.06
C PRO A 509 6.04 -9.68 7.63
N TRP A 510 5.31 -10.81 7.53
CA TRP A 510 5.84 -12.06 7.00
C TRP A 510 6.11 -11.96 5.49
N ALA A 511 5.18 -11.42 4.71
CA ALA A 511 5.36 -11.20 3.27
C ALA A 511 6.55 -10.25 3.00
N GLU A 512 6.64 -9.16 3.76
CA GLU A 512 7.76 -8.21 3.66
C GLU A 512 9.10 -8.86 4.04
N TYR A 513 9.14 -9.66 5.10
CA TYR A 513 10.36 -10.40 5.47
C TYR A 513 10.80 -11.36 4.37
N LEU A 514 9.89 -12.11 3.78
CA LEU A 514 10.23 -13.01 2.67
C LEU A 514 10.78 -12.23 1.47
N ALA A 515 10.20 -11.06 1.18
CA ALA A 515 10.63 -10.24 0.05
C ALA A 515 11.95 -9.49 0.32
N ARG A 516 12.18 -8.97 1.53
CA ARG A 516 13.28 -8.03 1.82
C ARG A 516 14.25 -8.47 2.90
N GLY A 517 13.94 -9.52 3.68
CA GLY A 517 14.83 -10.05 4.72
C GLY A 517 14.99 -9.13 5.95
N ASN A 518 14.09 -8.16 6.15
CA ASN A 518 14.17 -7.19 7.23
C ASN A 518 13.83 -7.83 8.59
N MET A 519 14.86 -8.27 9.31
CA MET A 519 14.71 -8.88 10.65
C MET A 519 14.27 -7.86 11.70
N GLU A 520 14.67 -6.60 11.56
CA GLU A 520 14.30 -5.56 12.53
C GLU A 520 12.81 -5.26 12.49
N LEU A 521 12.20 -5.28 11.31
CA LEU A 521 10.75 -5.17 11.17
C LEU A 521 10.04 -6.32 11.91
N LEU A 522 10.48 -7.57 11.72
CA LEU A 522 9.94 -8.71 12.45
C LEU A 522 10.10 -8.55 13.96
N ARG A 523 11.27 -8.13 14.42
CA ARG A 523 11.55 -7.91 15.85
C ARG A 523 10.62 -6.86 16.46
N LYS A 524 10.42 -5.73 15.76
CA LYS A 524 9.50 -4.66 16.20
C LYS A 524 8.05 -5.12 16.19
N GLN A 525 7.65 -5.97 15.24
CA GLN A 525 6.27 -6.44 15.10
C GLN A 525 5.93 -7.62 16.03
N TYR A 526 6.91 -8.40 16.44
CA TYR A 526 6.71 -9.63 17.20
C TYR A 526 5.89 -9.47 18.50
N PRO A 527 6.08 -8.43 19.33
CA PRO A 527 5.22 -8.19 20.50
C PRO A 527 3.74 -8.02 20.15
N THR A 528 3.43 -7.39 19.02
CA THR A 528 2.06 -7.21 18.51
C THR A 528 1.47 -8.56 18.08
N ILE A 529 2.24 -9.38 17.37
CA ILE A 529 1.88 -10.75 16.99
C ILE A 529 1.54 -11.58 18.24
N LYS A 530 2.41 -11.58 19.23
CA LYS A 530 2.20 -12.31 20.51
C LYS A 530 0.91 -11.90 21.20
N LYS A 531 0.66 -10.59 21.31
CA LYS A 531 -0.56 -10.05 21.92
C LYS A 531 -1.83 -10.47 21.16
N PHE A 532 -1.79 -10.39 19.83
CA PHE A 532 -2.92 -10.79 18.97
C PHE A 532 -3.23 -12.28 19.12
N LEU A 533 -2.23 -13.16 19.01
CA LEU A 533 -2.41 -14.60 19.13
C LEU A 533 -2.86 -15.02 20.54
N LYS A 534 -2.37 -14.34 21.58
CA LYS A 534 -2.87 -14.56 22.96
C LYS A 534 -4.35 -14.21 23.10
N ALA A 535 -4.79 -13.11 22.47
CA ALA A 535 -6.19 -12.72 22.46
C ALA A 535 -7.04 -13.76 21.70
N ALA A 536 -6.60 -14.20 20.52
CA ALA A 536 -7.27 -15.22 19.72
C ALA A 536 -7.40 -16.55 20.49
N GLU A 537 -6.32 -16.98 21.15
CA GLU A 537 -6.33 -18.18 21.99
C GLU A 537 -7.30 -18.07 23.17
N TRP A 538 -7.28 -16.92 23.87
CA TRP A 538 -8.14 -16.69 25.02
C TRP A 538 -9.63 -16.74 24.63
N TRP A 539 -10.01 -16.04 23.55
CA TRP A 539 -11.37 -16.03 23.04
C TRP A 539 -11.83 -17.44 22.58
N SER A 540 -10.95 -18.19 21.90
CA SER A 540 -11.28 -19.53 21.44
C SER A 540 -11.49 -20.56 22.59
N LYS A 541 -10.89 -20.31 23.75
CA LYS A 541 -11.05 -21.12 24.96
C LYS A 541 -12.20 -20.66 25.84
N PHE A 542 -12.30 -19.37 26.11
CA PHE A 542 -13.24 -18.76 27.05
C PHE A 542 -14.70 -19.06 26.71
N LEU A 543 -15.05 -18.94 25.42
CA LEU A 543 -16.42 -19.20 24.96
C LEU A 543 -16.70 -20.67 24.65
N SER A 544 -15.83 -21.59 25.06
CA SER A 544 -15.98 -23.04 24.81
C SER A 544 -16.23 -23.81 26.09
N PHE A 545 -17.50 -24.07 26.39
CA PHE A 545 -17.91 -24.91 27.53
C PHE A 545 -17.59 -26.39 27.34
N THR A 546 -17.31 -26.85 26.11
CA THR A 546 -16.95 -28.24 25.83
C THR A 546 -15.48 -28.36 25.44
N PRO A 547 -14.68 -29.28 26.01
CA PRO A 547 -13.28 -29.46 25.65
C PRO A 547 -13.01 -29.68 24.15
N SER A 548 -13.94 -30.36 23.46
CA SER A 548 -13.83 -30.65 22.03
C SER A 548 -13.98 -29.45 21.12
N ARG A 549 -14.47 -28.34 21.64
CA ARG A 549 -14.70 -27.10 20.89
C ARG A 549 -13.71 -25.99 21.27
N ARG A 550 -12.78 -26.24 22.19
CA ARG A 550 -11.65 -25.33 22.44
C ARG A 550 -10.82 -25.19 21.17
N TYR A 551 -10.25 -24.00 20.99
CA TYR A 551 -9.44 -23.62 19.83
C TYR A 551 -10.23 -23.42 18.52
N ILE A 552 -11.57 -23.45 18.56
CA ILE A 552 -12.40 -23.04 17.44
C ILE A 552 -12.70 -21.55 17.53
N TRP A 553 -12.48 -20.82 16.44
CA TRP A 553 -12.80 -19.39 16.40
C TRP A 553 -14.30 -19.18 16.54
N ARG A 554 -14.72 -18.40 17.51
CA ARG A 554 -16.14 -18.19 17.80
C ARG A 554 -16.52 -16.75 18.01
N TRP A 555 -15.54 -15.94 18.28
CA TRP A 555 -15.76 -14.57 18.73
C TRP A 555 -14.83 -13.59 18.03
N PRO A 556 -15.29 -12.36 18.06
CA PRO A 556 -16.70 -11.92 18.30
C PRO A 556 -17.36 -11.54 17.02
N PHE A 557 -16.62 -10.96 16.09
CA PHE A 557 -17.09 -10.54 14.79
C PHE A 557 -15.96 -10.77 13.79
N HIS A 558 -16.29 -11.28 12.63
CA HIS A 558 -15.43 -11.28 11.48
C HIS A 558 -16.30 -11.24 10.22
N PHE A 559 -15.71 -10.82 9.12
CA PHE A 559 -16.44 -10.65 7.87
C PHE A 559 -16.70 -11.98 7.14
N GLY A 560 -16.16 -13.09 7.63
CA GLY A 560 -16.34 -14.41 7.02
C GLY A 560 -15.73 -14.49 5.63
N ASP A 561 -16.48 -15.05 4.68
CA ASP A 561 -16.08 -15.19 3.28
C ASP A 561 -16.46 -13.93 2.48
N TRP A 562 -15.97 -12.79 2.92
CA TRP A 562 -16.34 -11.46 2.45
C TRP A 562 -16.23 -11.32 0.95
N CYS A 563 -17.24 -10.73 0.30
CA CYS A 563 -17.35 -10.57 -1.15
C CYS A 563 -17.28 -11.89 -1.93
N SER A 564 -17.69 -13.02 -1.33
CA SER A 564 -17.99 -14.23 -2.11
C SER A 564 -19.04 -13.88 -3.18
N PRO A 565 -18.93 -14.38 -4.42
CA PRO A 565 -19.94 -14.15 -5.45
C PRO A 565 -21.30 -14.75 -5.10
N GLU A 566 -21.32 -15.69 -4.14
CA GLU A 566 -22.54 -16.34 -3.68
C GLU A 566 -23.05 -15.76 -2.35
N GLY A 567 -24.36 -15.58 -2.28
CA GLY A 567 -25.05 -15.19 -1.06
C GLY A 567 -24.93 -13.70 -0.70
N THR A 568 -25.34 -13.38 0.50
CA THR A 568 -25.38 -12.03 1.06
C THR A 568 -24.30 -11.85 2.14
N ALA A 569 -24.12 -10.64 2.63
CA ALA A 569 -23.20 -10.38 3.75
C ALA A 569 -23.49 -11.25 4.99
N LYS A 570 -24.74 -11.60 5.25
CA LYS A 570 -25.13 -12.51 6.33
C LYS A 570 -24.60 -13.92 6.09
N ASP A 571 -24.66 -14.41 4.86
CA ASP A 571 -24.16 -15.74 4.49
C ASP A 571 -22.64 -15.78 4.54
N TRP A 572 -21.97 -14.72 4.10
CA TRP A 572 -20.51 -14.60 4.20
C TRP A 572 -20.04 -14.65 5.65
N ILE A 573 -20.65 -13.86 6.53
CA ILE A 573 -20.34 -13.80 7.97
C ILE A 573 -20.60 -15.15 8.65
N ALA A 574 -21.64 -15.86 8.26
CA ALA A 574 -21.97 -17.19 8.82
C ALA A 574 -20.88 -18.25 8.61
N LYS A 575 -20.09 -18.11 7.53
CA LYS A 575 -18.95 -19.00 7.21
C LYS A 575 -17.72 -18.76 8.11
N GLY A 576 -17.71 -17.74 8.92
CA GLY A 576 -16.51 -17.21 9.58
C GLY A 576 -15.82 -18.12 10.56
N LYS A 577 -16.51 -19.02 11.26
CA LYS A 577 -15.83 -19.94 12.22
C LYS A 577 -14.89 -20.93 11.55
N TRP A 578 -15.18 -21.38 10.32
CA TRP A 578 -14.26 -22.20 9.52
C TRP A 578 -13.04 -21.38 9.11
N ILE A 579 -13.27 -20.23 8.54
CA ILE A 579 -12.25 -19.31 8.05
C ILE A 579 -11.36 -18.84 9.20
N GLY A 580 -11.96 -18.33 10.28
CA GLY A 580 -11.23 -17.82 11.43
C GLY A 580 -10.36 -18.85 12.11
N THR A 581 -10.85 -20.11 12.20
CA THR A 581 -10.04 -21.20 12.79
C THR A 581 -8.84 -21.56 11.89
N ALA A 582 -9.03 -21.57 10.58
CA ALA A 582 -7.94 -21.85 9.65
C ALA A 582 -6.87 -20.74 9.67
N TYR A 583 -7.27 -19.47 9.64
CA TYR A 583 -6.33 -18.34 9.77
C TYR A 583 -5.60 -18.34 11.10
N PHE A 584 -6.26 -18.68 12.21
CA PHE A 584 -5.62 -18.80 13.51
C PHE A 584 -4.52 -19.87 13.52
N ALA A 585 -4.79 -21.03 12.90
CA ALA A 585 -3.77 -22.08 12.73
C ALA A 585 -2.58 -21.60 11.89
N ASN A 586 -2.86 -20.91 10.77
CA ASN A 586 -1.84 -20.36 9.87
C ASN A 586 -0.97 -19.32 10.59
N SER A 587 -1.60 -18.37 11.28
CA SER A 587 -0.89 -17.32 12.02
C SER A 587 -0.01 -17.87 13.13
N CYS A 588 -0.45 -18.92 13.83
CA CYS A 588 0.41 -19.65 14.78
C CYS A 588 1.62 -20.29 14.07
N GLY A 589 1.42 -20.90 12.91
CA GLY A 589 2.51 -21.49 12.11
C GLY A 589 3.55 -20.47 11.67
N ILE A 590 3.09 -19.31 11.20
CA ILE A 590 3.97 -18.20 10.81
C ILE A 590 4.68 -17.61 12.06
N ALA A 591 3.97 -17.41 13.16
CA ALA A 591 4.57 -16.93 14.41
C ALA A 591 5.66 -17.87 14.95
N ALA A 592 5.47 -19.17 14.82
CA ALA A 592 6.51 -20.17 15.16
C ALA A 592 7.76 -20.01 14.29
N LYS A 593 7.60 -19.76 12.98
CA LYS A 593 8.72 -19.48 12.06
C LYS A 593 9.43 -18.17 12.45
N ILE A 594 8.68 -17.09 12.69
CA ILE A 594 9.22 -15.79 13.10
C ILE A 594 9.99 -15.95 14.42
N ALA A 595 9.44 -16.68 15.40
CA ALA A 595 10.09 -16.91 16.68
C ALA A 595 11.44 -17.63 16.51
N ARG A 596 11.54 -18.66 15.67
CA ARG A 596 12.82 -19.32 15.35
C ARG A 596 13.83 -18.38 14.71
N ILE A 597 13.39 -17.58 13.75
CA ILE A 597 14.26 -16.56 13.07
C ILE A 597 14.81 -15.57 14.08
N LEU A 598 14.02 -15.18 15.07
CA LEU A 598 14.40 -14.22 16.11
C LEU A 598 15.12 -14.86 17.32
N GLY A 599 15.28 -16.19 17.35
CA GLY A 599 15.95 -16.90 18.44
C GLY A 599 15.07 -17.14 19.68
N PHE A 600 13.74 -17.10 19.55
CA PHE A 600 12.79 -17.35 20.65
C PHE A 600 12.26 -18.79 20.60
N ASP A 601 13.12 -19.77 20.89
CA ASP A 601 12.82 -21.19 20.71
C ASP A 601 11.60 -21.66 21.53
N GLN A 602 11.45 -21.21 22.77
CA GLN A 602 10.28 -21.54 23.61
C GLN A 602 8.97 -21.06 22.99
N ASP A 603 8.94 -19.85 22.44
CA ASP A 603 7.77 -19.31 21.74
C ASP A 603 7.52 -20.13 20.45
N ALA A 604 8.56 -20.53 19.73
CA ALA A 604 8.44 -21.34 18.53
C ALA A 604 7.79 -22.70 18.80
N GLU A 605 8.19 -23.37 19.88
CA GLU A 605 7.58 -24.61 20.33
C GLU A 605 6.13 -24.42 20.78
N TYR A 606 5.88 -23.34 21.54
CA TYR A 606 4.55 -23.01 21.99
C TYR A 606 3.58 -22.81 20.83
N TYR A 607 3.93 -21.98 19.85
CA TYR A 607 3.07 -21.71 18.69
C TYR A 607 2.93 -22.93 17.77
N SER A 608 3.95 -23.75 17.62
CA SER A 608 3.87 -25.03 16.91
C SER A 608 2.86 -25.96 17.59
N SER A 609 2.96 -26.13 18.91
CA SER A 609 2.01 -26.95 19.69
C SER A 609 0.58 -26.39 19.65
N LEU A 610 0.45 -25.05 19.72
CA LEU A 610 -0.86 -24.40 19.63
C LEU A 610 -1.51 -24.65 18.26
N ARG A 611 -0.73 -24.53 17.17
CA ARG A 611 -1.17 -24.84 15.81
C ARG A 611 -1.74 -26.26 15.73
N GLU A 612 -1.02 -27.26 16.24
CA GLU A 612 -1.48 -28.66 16.21
C GLU A 612 -2.80 -28.86 16.99
N LYS A 613 -2.97 -28.18 18.14
CA LYS A 613 -4.23 -28.21 18.90
C LYS A 613 -5.38 -27.60 18.10
N ILE A 614 -5.14 -26.51 17.38
CA ILE A 614 -6.14 -25.86 16.53
C ILE A 614 -6.52 -26.79 15.37
N ILE A 615 -5.54 -27.40 14.67
CA ILE A 615 -5.77 -28.33 13.57
C ILE A 615 -6.58 -29.53 14.05
N LYS A 616 -6.21 -30.12 15.18
CA LYS A 616 -6.96 -31.24 15.77
C LYS A 616 -8.41 -30.88 16.09
N ALA A 617 -8.63 -29.65 16.62
CA ALA A 617 -9.97 -29.15 16.90
C ALA A 617 -10.76 -28.90 15.60
N TYR A 618 -10.12 -28.30 14.58
CA TYR A 618 -10.70 -28.07 13.25
C TYR A 618 -11.20 -29.38 12.63
N ARG A 619 -10.32 -30.39 12.53
CA ARG A 619 -10.63 -31.69 11.95
C ARG A 619 -11.81 -32.34 12.69
N LYS A 620 -11.78 -32.37 14.02
CA LYS A 620 -12.85 -32.95 14.84
C LYS A 620 -14.22 -32.27 14.66
N VAL A 621 -14.23 -30.97 14.57
CA VAL A 621 -15.48 -30.20 14.54
C VAL A 621 -16.03 -30.07 13.13
N PHE A 622 -15.18 -29.81 12.13
CA PHE A 622 -15.60 -29.41 10.79
C PHE A 622 -15.49 -30.49 9.72
N THR A 623 -14.76 -31.61 9.97
CA THR A 623 -14.63 -32.70 8.99
C THR A 623 -15.30 -33.96 9.53
N ASP A 624 -15.53 -34.94 8.65
CA ASP A 624 -15.97 -36.27 8.98
C ASP A 624 -14.81 -37.24 9.22
N GLY A 625 -13.57 -36.74 9.08
CA GLY A 625 -12.32 -37.51 9.19
C GLY A 625 -11.84 -38.13 7.89
N SER A 626 -12.63 -38.13 6.83
CA SER A 626 -12.22 -38.63 5.50
C SER A 626 -11.70 -37.51 4.57
N GLY A 627 -11.77 -36.26 5.02
CA GLY A 627 -11.48 -35.07 4.20
C GLY A 627 -12.74 -34.43 3.62
N LYS A 628 -13.94 -34.93 3.95
CA LYS A 628 -15.18 -34.23 3.62
C LYS A 628 -15.59 -33.31 4.76
N LEU A 629 -15.96 -32.05 4.39
CA LEU A 629 -16.43 -31.06 5.34
C LEU A 629 -17.93 -31.22 5.62
N LYS A 630 -18.34 -30.96 6.88
CA LYS A 630 -19.76 -31.00 7.30
C LYS A 630 -20.57 -29.84 6.74
N ASN A 631 -19.92 -28.77 6.33
CA ASN A 631 -20.48 -27.63 5.59
C ASN A 631 -19.52 -27.32 4.45
N GLU A 632 -19.96 -27.54 3.23
CA GLU A 632 -19.09 -27.48 2.06
C GLU A 632 -19.25 -26.14 1.34
N PHE A 633 -18.14 -25.46 1.17
CA PHE A 633 -17.97 -24.29 0.30
C PHE A 633 -16.49 -24.17 -0.06
N GLN A 634 -16.19 -23.59 -1.21
CA GLN A 634 -14.82 -23.61 -1.77
C GLN A 634 -13.78 -23.11 -0.76
N THR A 635 -13.98 -21.95 -0.12
CA THR A 635 -13.01 -21.37 0.85
C THR A 635 -12.73 -22.30 2.03
N ALA A 636 -13.71 -23.10 2.47
CA ALA A 636 -13.52 -24.05 3.57
C ALA A 636 -12.57 -25.21 3.23
N TYR A 637 -12.45 -25.56 1.95
CA TYR A 637 -11.46 -26.54 1.47
C TYR A 637 -10.13 -25.88 1.11
N VAL A 638 -10.17 -24.69 0.53
CA VAL A 638 -8.98 -23.93 0.10
C VAL A 638 -8.02 -23.69 1.27
N LEU A 639 -8.55 -23.16 2.39
CA LEU A 639 -7.70 -22.76 3.51
C LEU A 639 -6.97 -23.94 4.18
N PRO A 640 -7.62 -25.05 4.57
CA PRO A 640 -6.91 -26.17 5.17
C PRO A 640 -5.91 -26.84 4.21
N LEU A 641 -6.17 -26.86 2.92
CA LEU A 641 -5.22 -27.37 1.92
C LEU A 641 -3.98 -26.48 1.85
N HIS A 642 -4.15 -25.18 1.62
CA HIS A 642 -3.02 -24.27 1.47
C HIS A 642 -2.24 -24.10 2.79
N PHE A 643 -2.93 -24.02 3.93
CA PHE A 643 -2.30 -23.86 5.25
C PHE A 643 -1.74 -25.17 5.83
N LYS A 644 -1.78 -26.28 5.05
CA LYS A 644 -1.26 -27.58 5.45
C LYS A 644 -1.86 -28.06 6.78
N MET A 645 -3.19 -28.02 6.86
CA MET A 645 -3.96 -28.50 8.01
C MET A 645 -4.47 -29.94 7.83
N ALA A 646 -4.35 -30.49 6.64
CA ALA A 646 -4.63 -31.88 6.26
C ALA A 646 -3.43 -32.43 5.47
N GLU A 647 -3.21 -33.73 5.57
CA GLU A 647 -2.10 -34.43 4.92
C GLU A 647 -2.57 -35.79 4.37
N GLY A 648 -1.78 -36.37 3.46
CA GLY A 648 -2.05 -37.72 2.89
C GLY A 648 -3.42 -37.80 2.22
N ASP A 649 -4.13 -38.91 2.45
CA ASP A 649 -5.43 -39.18 1.84
C ASP A 649 -6.50 -38.16 2.20
N GLU A 650 -6.44 -37.58 3.42
CA GLU A 650 -7.39 -36.53 3.82
C GLU A 650 -7.24 -35.27 2.95
N ALA A 651 -6.00 -34.85 2.71
CA ALA A 651 -5.73 -33.70 1.82
C ALA A 651 -6.13 -34.02 0.37
N GLY A 652 -5.85 -35.23 -0.12
CA GLY A 652 -6.27 -35.66 -1.45
C GLY A 652 -7.80 -35.63 -1.62
N ASN A 653 -8.53 -36.11 -0.62
CA ASN A 653 -9.98 -36.08 -0.60
C ASN A 653 -10.54 -34.65 -0.51
N MET A 654 -9.91 -33.76 0.29
CA MET A 654 -10.27 -32.36 0.34
C MET A 654 -10.08 -31.68 -1.03
N ALA A 655 -8.96 -31.93 -1.70
CA ALA A 655 -8.70 -31.39 -3.02
C ALA A 655 -9.70 -31.88 -4.06
N LYS A 656 -10.04 -33.19 -4.03
CA LYS A 656 -11.08 -33.76 -4.88
C LYS A 656 -12.46 -33.11 -4.64
N ASN A 657 -12.83 -32.87 -3.38
CA ASN A 657 -14.07 -32.18 -3.05
C ASN A 657 -14.06 -30.70 -3.49
N LEU A 658 -12.92 -30.02 -3.38
CA LEU A 658 -12.77 -28.66 -3.91
C LEU A 658 -13.02 -28.62 -5.43
N VAL A 659 -12.40 -29.54 -6.17
CA VAL A 659 -12.62 -29.65 -7.63
C VAL A 659 -14.08 -29.96 -7.95
N ARG A 660 -14.74 -30.86 -7.19
CA ARG A 660 -16.19 -31.11 -7.36
C ARG A 660 -17.02 -29.85 -7.21
N LEU A 661 -16.77 -29.04 -6.14
CA LEU A 661 -17.50 -27.78 -5.93
C LEU A 661 -17.24 -26.75 -7.04
N ILE A 662 -16.05 -26.73 -7.59
CA ILE A 662 -15.71 -25.88 -8.73
C ILE A 662 -16.47 -26.31 -9.98
N ARG A 663 -16.56 -27.64 -10.24
CA ARG A 663 -17.34 -28.20 -11.36
C ARG A 663 -18.84 -27.96 -11.18
N GLU A 664 -19.38 -28.10 -9.97
CA GLU A 664 -20.77 -27.78 -9.62
C GLU A 664 -21.11 -26.30 -9.81
N ALA A 665 -20.11 -25.42 -9.73
CA ALA A 665 -20.20 -23.98 -10.00
C ALA A 665 -19.81 -23.64 -11.47
N ASP A 666 -19.99 -24.55 -12.43
CA ASP A 666 -19.67 -24.37 -13.85
C ASP A 666 -18.22 -23.87 -14.09
N ASN A 667 -17.27 -24.42 -13.35
CA ASN A 667 -15.87 -23.99 -13.36
C ASN A 667 -15.64 -22.51 -12.97
N HIS A 668 -16.41 -22.04 -12.00
CA HIS A 668 -16.24 -20.70 -11.45
C HIS A 668 -15.74 -20.76 -10.00
N LEU A 669 -15.05 -19.70 -9.62
CA LEU A 669 -14.71 -19.45 -8.23
C LEU A 669 -15.95 -18.97 -7.45
N THR A 670 -16.06 -19.41 -6.19
CA THR A 670 -17.07 -18.90 -5.25
C THR A 670 -16.44 -18.44 -3.94
N THR A 671 -15.12 -18.19 -3.96
CA THR A 671 -14.37 -17.73 -2.80
C THR A 671 -14.52 -16.22 -2.62
N GLY A 672 -14.61 -15.79 -1.35
CA GLY A 672 -14.45 -14.38 -0.97
C GLY A 672 -12.98 -14.00 -0.76
N PHE A 673 -12.72 -12.79 -0.26
CA PHE A 673 -11.36 -12.27 -0.02
C PHE A 673 -10.45 -13.22 0.75
N PRO A 674 -10.91 -13.93 1.83
CA PRO A 674 -10.03 -14.82 2.58
C PRO A 674 -9.58 -16.07 1.82
N GLY A 675 -10.37 -16.55 0.85
CA GLY A 675 -10.06 -17.78 0.11
C GLY A 675 -9.37 -17.56 -1.23
N THR A 676 -9.73 -16.49 -1.93
CA THR A 676 -9.27 -16.18 -3.29
C THR A 676 -7.74 -16.21 -3.46
N PRO A 677 -6.91 -15.66 -2.55
CA PRO A 677 -5.45 -15.68 -2.69
C PRO A 677 -4.85 -17.07 -2.77
N TYR A 678 -5.51 -18.05 -2.17
CA TYR A 678 -4.98 -19.39 -1.96
C TYR A 678 -5.64 -20.44 -2.84
N LEU A 679 -6.69 -20.10 -3.58
CA LEU A 679 -7.50 -21.04 -4.38
C LEU A 679 -6.66 -21.80 -5.41
N LEU A 680 -5.92 -21.06 -6.27
CA LEU A 680 -5.11 -21.71 -7.30
C LEU A 680 -3.93 -22.48 -6.71
N PHE A 681 -3.37 -22.04 -5.57
CA PHE A 681 -2.36 -22.78 -4.84
C PHE A 681 -2.92 -24.08 -4.25
N ALA A 682 -4.12 -24.04 -3.66
CA ALA A 682 -4.77 -25.22 -3.09
C ALA A 682 -5.01 -26.30 -4.14
N LEU A 683 -5.29 -25.92 -5.37
CA LEU A 683 -5.43 -26.84 -6.50
C LEU A 683 -4.08 -27.33 -7.02
N SER A 684 -3.21 -26.39 -7.45
CA SER A 684 -1.95 -26.71 -8.13
C SER A 684 -0.94 -27.48 -7.25
N ASP A 685 -0.97 -27.25 -5.94
CA ASP A 685 -0.06 -27.90 -4.98
C ASP A 685 -0.59 -29.26 -4.48
N ASN A 686 -1.83 -29.65 -4.85
CA ASN A 686 -2.45 -30.90 -4.50
C ASN A 686 -2.83 -31.77 -5.74
N GLY A 687 -2.13 -31.55 -6.87
CA GLY A 687 -2.24 -32.41 -8.05
C GLY A 687 -3.31 -32.01 -9.08
N TYR A 688 -3.96 -30.86 -8.93
CA TYR A 688 -5.02 -30.38 -9.81
C TYR A 688 -4.60 -29.08 -10.55
N LEU A 689 -3.41 -29.13 -11.19
CA LEU A 689 -2.86 -27.98 -11.91
C LEU A 689 -3.79 -27.52 -13.05
N ASP A 690 -4.36 -28.47 -13.81
CA ASP A 690 -5.26 -28.15 -14.92
C ASP A 690 -6.51 -27.40 -14.43
N ALA A 691 -7.11 -27.83 -13.31
CA ALA A 691 -8.25 -27.13 -12.72
C ALA A 691 -7.87 -25.70 -12.25
N ALA A 692 -6.64 -25.48 -11.79
CA ALA A 692 -6.17 -24.15 -11.46
C ALA A 692 -6.07 -23.25 -12.69
N TYR A 693 -5.54 -23.77 -13.81
CA TYR A 693 -5.49 -23.04 -15.09
C TYR A 693 -6.87 -22.81 -15.69
N GLU A 694 -7.77 -23.81 -15.62
CA GLU A 694 -9.15 -23.63 -16.08
C GLU A 694 -9.86 -22.49 -15.35
N LEU A 695 -9.68 -22.38 -14.04
CA LEU A 695 -10.21 -21.25 -13.27
C LEU A 695 -9.57 -19.92 -13.64
N LEU A 696 -8.23 -19.88 -13.82
CA LEU A 696 -7.55 -18.66 -14.21
C LEU A 696 -8.01 -18.18 -15.59
N LEU A 697 -8.23 -19.12 -16.53
CA LEU A 697 -8.61 -18.87 -17.92
C LEU A 697 -10.11 -18.75 -18.12
N GLN A 698 -10.93 -18.87 -17.05
CA GLN A 698 -12.36 -18.66 -17.13
C GLN A 698 -12.69 -17.23 -17.55
N GLU A 699 -13.51 -17.09 -18.60
CA GLU A 699 -13.84 -15.80 -19.22
C GLU A 699 -15.27 -15.32 -18.94
N THR A 700 -16.10 -16.15 -18.29
CA THR A 700 -17.45 -15.80 -17.88
C THR A 700 -17.51 -15.41 -16.41
N CYS A 701 -18.54 -14.67 -15.99
CA CYS A 701 -18.71 -14.17 -14.62
C CYS A 701 -19.19 -15.29 -13.69
N PRO A 702 -18.62 -15.42 -12.50
CA PRO A 702 -17.55 -14.63 -11.88
C PRO A 702 -16.13 -15.17 -12.18
N SER A 703 -15.26 -14.36 -12.74
CA SER A 703 -13.85 -14.72 -12.97
C SER A 703 -12.94 -13.49 -13.16
N TRP A 704 -11.63 -13.70 -13.10
CA TRP A 704 -10.65 -12.64 -13.36
C TRP A 704 -10.67 -12.15 -14.81
N LEU A 705 -10.71 -13.08 -15.79
CA LEU A 705 -10.67 -12.71 -17.20
C LEU A 705 -12.01 -12.18 -17.71
N TYR A 706 -13.12 -12.49 -17.04
CA TYR A 706 -14.39 -11.81 -17.30
C TYR A 706 -14.24 -10.29 -17.11
N GLN A 707 -13.64 -9.85 -15.97
CA GLN A 707 -13.42 -8.42 -15.73
C GLN A 707 -12.57 -7.80 -16.85
N VAL A 708 -11.48 -8.48 -17.25
CA VAL A 708 -10.62 -8.03 -18.36
C VAL A 708 -11.39 -7.88 -19.65
N LYS A 709 -12.21 -8.88 -20.03
CA LYS A 709 -13.03 -8.86 -21.26
C LYS A 709 -14.15 -7.81 -21.19
N ALA A 710 -14.67 -7.53 -20.01
CA ALA A 710 -15.63 -6.45 -19.79
C ALA A 710 -14.98 -5.05 -19.78
N GLY A 711 -13.69 -4.93 -20.12
CA GLY A 711 -12.98 -3.66 -20.27
C GLY A 711 -12.39 -3.09 -18.99
N ALA A 712 -12.25 -3.92 -17.93
CA ALA A 712 -11.58 -3.51 -16.71
C ALA A 712 -10.12 -3.10 -16.96
N THR A 713 -9.74 -2.00 -16.34
CA THR A 713 -8.35 -1.50 -16.35
C THR A 713 -7.72 -1.57 -14.96
N THR A 714 -8.48 -2.01 -14.00
CA THR A 714 -8.17 -2.25 -12.59
C THR A 714 -8.94 -3.48 -12.10
N ILE A 715 -8.61 -4.02 -10.95
CA ILE A 715 -9.37 -5.10 -10.30
C ILE A 715 -10.61 -4.49 -9.64
N TRP A 716 -11.75 -5.17 -9.77
CA TRP A 716 -13.00 -4.76 -9.16
C TRP A 716 -13.19 -5.38 -7.77
N GLU A 717 -13.95 -4.71 -6.91
CA GLU A 717 -14.30 -5.19 -5.58
C GLU A 717 -15.20 -6.43 -5.63
N ARG A 718 -16.15 -6.40 -6.54
CA ARG A 718 -17.08 -7.51 -6.79
C ARG A 718 -16.83 -8.09 -8.18
N TRP A 719 -16.96 -9.38 -8.28
CA TRP A 719 -16.77 -10.12 -9.52
C TRP A 719 -17.74 -9.68 -10.64
N ASP A 720 -18.95 -9.31 -10.25
CA ASP A 720 -20.07 -8.87 -11.06
C ASP A 720 -20.34 -7.35 -10.96
N ALA A 721 -19.32 -6.53 -10.68
CA ALA A 721 -19.47 -5.08 -10.58
C ALA A 721 -20.11 -4.49 -11.86
N LEU A 722 -19.71 -4.96 -13.03
CA LEU A 722 -20.44 -4.87 -14.28
C LEU A 722 -20.98 -6.27 -14.61
N ARG A 723 -22.29 -6.41 -14.72
CA ARG A 723 -22.94 -7.70 -15.00
C ARG A 723 -22.87 -8.07 -16.48
N PRO A 724 -23.03 -9.35 -16.83
CA PRO A 724 -23.02 -9.79 -18.23
C PRO A 724 -24.07 -9.13 -19.13
N ASP A 725 -25.19 -8.68 -18.56
CA ASP A 725 -26.25 -7.94 -19.26
C ASP A 725 -25.96 -6.45 -19.48
N GLY A 726 -24.77 -5.98 -19.04
CA GLY A 726 -24.35 -4.59 -19.13
C GLY A 726 -24.82 -3.70 -17.99
N THR A 727 -25.59 -4.21 -17.03
CA THR A 727 -26.02 -3.44 -15.85
C THR A 727 -24.92 -3.38 -14.80
N ILE A 728 -24.89 -2.30 -14.02
CA ILE A 728 -23.93 -2.13 -12.93
C ILE A 728 -24.54 -2.66 -11.63
N ASN A 729 -23.82 -3.58 -10.96
CA ASN A 729 -24.19 -4.01 -9.62
C ASN A 729 -23.88 -2.86 -8.64
N THR A 730 -24.91 -2.30 -8.03
CA THR A 730 -24.75 -1.21 -7.07
C THR A 730 -24.24 -1.65 -5.71
N GLY A 731 -24.14 -2.97 -5.46
CA GLY A 731 -23.50 -3.54 -4.29
C GLY A 731 -24.31 -3.38 -3.00
N ASP A 732 -25.66 -3.36 -3.06
CA ASP A 732 -26.45 -3.44 -1.84
C ASP A 732 -26.14 -4.75 -1.09
N LEU A 733 -25.75 -4.64 0.18
CA LEU A 733 -25.37 -5.78 1.02
C LEU A 733 -26.58 -6.60 1.51
N LYS A 734 -27.79 -6.04 1.47
CA LYS A 734 -29.02 -6.67 1.92
C LYS A 734 -29.81 -7.26 0.77
N ASN A 735 -29.86 -6.53 -0.30
CA ASN A 735 -30.53 -6.92 -1.52
C ASN A 735 -29.65 -6.53 -2.72
N PRO A 736 -28.87 -7.46 -3.29
CA PRO A 736 -27.99 -7.18 -4.43
C PRO A 736 -28.71 -6.70 -5.69
N GLU A 737 -30.04 -6.90 -5.78
CA GLU A 737 -30.88 -6.47 -6.89
C GLU A 737 -31.51 -5.08 -6.67
N ASP A 738 -31.34 -4.49 -5.47
CA ASP A 738 -31.87 -3.15 -5.18
C ASP A 738 -30.96 -2.06 -5.74
N GLU A 739 -31.41 -1.41 -6.80
CA GLU A 739 -30.69 -0.32 -7.46
C GLU A 739 -30.75 1.01 -6.68
N SER A 740 -31.56 1.11 -5.62
CA SER A 740 -31.78 2.37 -4.88
C SER A 740 -30.72 2.66 -3.81
N GLY A 741 -29.93 1.67 -3.40
CA GLY A 741 -28.96 1.77 -2.32
C GLY A 741 -27.58 2.32 -2.77
N GLY A 742 -26.95 3.16 -1.95
CA GLY A 742 -25.53 3.51 -2.04
C GLY A 742 -24.67 2.32 -1.65
N GLY A 743 -24.41 1.44 -2.61
CA GLY A 743 -23.88 0.13 -2.35
C GLY A 743 -22.36 0.07 -2.18
N MET A 744 -21.91 -1.15 -1.95
CA MET A 744 -20.51 -1.51 -1.82
C MET A 744 -20.01 -2.06 -3.17
N VAL A 745 -19.63 -1.16 -4.07
CA VAL A 745 -18.99 -1.48 -5.33
C VAL A 745 -17.91 -0.45 -5.66
N SER A 746 -16.73 -0.95 -6.03
CA SER A 746 -15.62 -0.17 -6.55
C SER A 746 -15.07 -0.87 -7.78
N PHE A 747 -14.78 -0.09 -8.82
CA PHE A 747 -14.08 -0.59 -10.00
C PHE A 747 -12.56 -0.51 -9.86
N ASN A 748 -12.06 -0.15 -8.66
CA ASN A 748 -10.63 -0.08 -8.37
C ASN A 748 -10.34 -0.53 -6.92
N HIS A 749 -10.23 -1.86 -6.74
CA HIS A 749 -10.06 -2.49 -5.43
C HIS A 749 -9.14 -3.71 -5.55
N TYR A 750 -7.99 -3.69 -4.92
CA TYR A 750 -6.90 -4.63 -5.21
C TYR A 750 -7.07 -6.06 -4.64
N ALA A 751 -7.98 -6.32 -3.69
CA ALA A 751 -8.01 -7.59 -2.96
C ALA A 751 -8.14 -8.83 -3.87
N GLY A 752 -9.02 -8.78 -4.88
CA GLY A 752 -9.17 -9.86 -5.87
C GLY A 752 -7.93 -10.08 -6.74
N GLY A 753 -7.03 -9.09 -6.80
CA GLY A 753 -5.73 -9.15 -7.50
C GLY A 753 -4.65 -9.96 -6.78
N ALA A 754 -4.96 -10.54 -5.61
CA ALA A 754 -4.05 -11.41 -4.87
C ALA A 754 -3.59 -12.65 -5.68
N VAL A 755 -4.27 -13.01 -6.76
CA VAL A 755 -3.86 -14.02 -7.74
C VAL A 755 -2.50 -13.74 -8.37
N GLY A 756 -2.04 -12.49 -8.36
CA GLY A 756 -0.70 -12.12 -8.84
C GLY A 756 0.42 -12.89 -8.17
N ASP A 757 0.29 -13.23 -6.89
CA ASP A 757 1.25 -14.10 -6.18
C ASP A 757 1.40 -15.46 -6.88
N TRP A 758 0.29 -16.06 -7.34
CA TRP A 758 0.30 -17.33 -8.07
C TRP A 758 0.94 -17.22 -9.45
N LEU A 759 0.74 -16.09 -10.16
CA LEU A 759 1.38 -15.85 -11.46
C LEU A 759 2.92 -15.91 -11.35
N TYR A 760 3.48 -15.22 -10.34
CA TYR A 760 4.93 -15.24 -10.11
C TYR A 760 5.43 -16.59 -9.59
N ARG A 761 4.73 -17.20 -8.63
CA ARG A 761 5.24 -18.38 -7.94
C ARG A 761 4.94 -19.69 -8.62
N ARG A 762 3.94 -19.76 -9.51
CA ARG A 762 3.58 -21.01 -10.21
C ARG A 762 3.78 -20.90 -11.71
N ILE A 763 3.30 -19.86 -12.38
CA ILE A 763 3.55 -19.74 -13.82
C ILE A 763 5.04 -19.49 -14.07
N ALA A 764 5.60 -18.44 -13.50
CA ALA A 764 7.03 -18.11 -13.67
C ALA A 764 7.96 -18.94 -12.76
N GLY A 765 7.45 -19.45 -11.63
CA GLY A 765 8.13 -20.37 -10.73
C GLY A 765 8.97 -19.72 -9.64
N ILE A 766 9.02 -18.39 -9.49
CA ILE A 766 9.89 -17.70 -8.54
C ILE A 766 9.25 -17.72 -7.14
N GLU A 767 9.84 -18.42 -6.18
CA GLU A 767 9.31 -18.56 -4.82
C GLU A 767 10.41 -18.43 -3.75
N PRO A 768 10.30 -17.49 -2.78
CA PRO A 768 11.27 -17.35 -1.69
C PRO A 768 11.20 -18.56 -0.74
N THR A 769 12.35 -19.07 -0.33
CA THR A 769 12.46 -20.12 0.70
C THR A 769 13.09 -19.58 1.99
N SER A 770 13.70 -18.39 1.94
CA SER A 770 14.20 -17.64 3.10
C SER A 770 14.01 -16.14 2.91
N GLY A 771 14.23 -15.36 3.99
CA GLY A 771 14.09 -13.91 3.95
C GLY A 771 14.97 -13.24 2.90
N GLY A 772 14.38 -12.27 2.17
CA GLY A 772 15.09 -11.51 1.14
C GLY A 772 15.53 -12.29 -0.08
N TYR A 773 15.00 -13.50 -0.29
CA TYR A 773 15.44 -14.40 -1.36
C TYR A 773 16.92 -14.84 -1.22
N LYS A 774 17.46 -14.88 0.00
CA LYS A 774 18.79 -15.44 0.23
C LYS A 774 18.91 -16.86 -0.32
N THR A 775 17.85 -17.64 -0.13
CA THR A 775 17.58 -18.88 -0.85
C THR A 775 16.17 -18.81 -1.45
N PHE A 776 16.00 -19.35 -2.65
CA PHE A 776 14.71 -19.38 -3.33
C PHE A 776 14.59 -20.61 -4.24
N ARG A 777 13.40 -20.84 -4.74
CA ARG A 777 13.11 -21.88 -5.73
C ARG A 777 12.68 -21.25 -7.04
N VAL A 778 13.10 -21.85 -8.14
CA VAL A 778 12.54 -21.58 -9.48
C VAL A 778 11.96 -22.89 -10.01
N ALA A 779 10.63 -22.99 -9.96
CA ALA A 779 9.89 -24.21 -10.29
C ALA A 779 8.63 -23.87 -11.10
N PRO A 780 8.77 -23.44 -12.35
CA PRO A 780 7.63 -23.14 -13.21
C PRO A 780 6.75 -24.37 -13.42
N LYS A 781 5.43 -24.13 -13.44
CA LYS A 781 4.41 -25.14 -13.72
C LYS A 781 3.67 -24.76 -15.00
N PRO A 782 4.22 -25.11 -16.18
CA PRO A 782 3.57 -24.84 -17.45
C PRO A 782 2.21 -25.53 -17.54
N GLY A 783 1.23 -24.88 -18.15
CA GLY A 783 -0.13 -25.40 -18.29
C GLY A 783 -1.03 -24.36 -18.98
N GLY A 784 -2.33 -24.65 -19.09
CA GLY A 784 -3.32 -23.76 -19.67
C GLY A 784 -3.04 -23.34 -21.12
N GLY A 785 -2.26 -24.13 -21.88
CA GLY A 785 -1.88 -23.80 -23.27
C GLY A 785 -0.83 -22.69 -23.38
N LEU A 786 -0.19 -22.26 -22.29
CA LEU A 786 0.88 -21.27 -22.35
C LEU A 786 2.13 -21.86 -23.04
N SER A 787 2.67 -21.15 -24.04
CA SER A 787 3.89 -21.53 -24.74
C SER A 787 5.15 -20.91 -24.13
N TRP A 788 5.03 -19.82 -23.38
CA TRP A 788 6.12 -19.18 -22.65
C TRP A 788 5.58 -18.33 -21.48
N ALA A 789 6.43 -18.11 -20.49
CA ALA A 789 6.26 -17.06 -19.50
C ALA A 789 7.62 -16.57 -18.99
N GLU A 790 7.62 -15.31 -18.57
CA GLU A 790 8.78 -14.68 -17.97
C GLU A 790 8.39 -13.85 -16.76
N ALA A 791 9.28 -13.79 -15.78
CA ALA A 791 9.19 -12.85 -14.70
C ALA A 791 10.57 -12.40 -14.23
N THR A 792 10.64 -11.16 -13.79
CA THR A 792 11.77 -10.67 -13.00
C THR A 792 11.30 -10.20 -11.63
N HIS A 793 12.18 -10.32 -10.64
CA HIS A 793 11.94 -9.78 -9.31
C HIS A 793 13.22 -9.18 -8.73
N ARG A 794 13.17 -7.91 -8.37
CA ARG A 794 14.28 -7.18 -7.77
C ARG A 794 14.27 -7.40 -6.25
N CYS A 795 15.03 -8.39 -5.79
CA CYS A 795 15.25 -8.65 -4.38
C CYS A 795 16.42 -7.79 -3.84
N PRO A 796 16.68 -7.77 -2.52
CA PRO A 796 17.78 -6.99 -1.94
C PRO A 796 19.18 -7.38 -2.43
N PHE A 797 19.35 -8.59 -2.95
CA PHE A 797 20.62 -9.09 -3.48
C PHE A 797 20.83 -8.73 -4.96
N GLY A 798 19.77 -8.33 -5.66
CA GLY A 798 19.77 -8.06 -7.10
C GLY A 798 18.55 -8.60 -7.80
N GLU A 799 18.64 -8.73 -9.12
CA GLU A 799 17.52 -9.20 -9.94
C GLU A 799 17.53 -10.74 -10.09
N ILE A 800 16.40 -11.34 -9.76
CA ILE A 800 16.05 -12.71 -10.10
C ILE A 800 15.29 -12.67 -11.42
N ALA A 801 15.63 -13.54 -12.38
CA ALA A 801 14.84 -13.72 -13.59
C ALA A 801 14.52 -15.21 -13.83
N SER A 802 13.34 -15.46 -14.33
CA SER A 802 12.88 -16.77 -14.83
C SER A 802 12.18 -16.55 -16.16
N HIS A 803 12.67 -17.19 -17.19
CA HIS A 803 12.04 -17.21 -18.51
C HIS A 803 11.99 -18.65 -19.00
N TRP A 804 10.80 -19.15 -19.28
CA TRP A 804 10.64 -20.45 -19.89
C TRP A 804 9.83 -20.38 -21.18
N GLN A 805 10.15 -21.30 -22.10
CA GLN A 805 9.42 -21.49 -23.35
C GLN A 805 9.36 -22.96 -23.74
N ILE A 806 8.36 -23.32 -24.53
CA ILE A 806 8.15 -24.67 -25.10
C ILE A 806 8.33 -24.56 -26.61
N GLU A 807 9.33 -25.26 -27.14
CA GLU A 807 9.62 -25.33 -28.58
C GLU A 807 9.83 -26.79 -28.98
N ASP A 808 9.07 -27.28 -29.96
CA ASP A 808 9.16 -28.65 -30.50
C ASP A 808 9.14 -29.75 -29.40
N GLY A 809 8.29 -29.58 -28.36
CA GLY A 809 8.20 -30.53 -27.24
C GLY A 809 9.33 -30.42 -26.21
N MET A 810 10.23 -29.45 -26.39
CA MET A 810 11.29 -29.13 -25.43
C MET A 810 10.89 -27.96 -24.54
N PHE A 811 10.95 -28.14 -23.25
CA PHE A 811 10.87 -27.05 -22.27
C PHE A 811 12.27 -26.49 -22.05
N ILE A 812 12.43 -25.20 -22.25
CA ILE A 812 13.69 -24.46 -22.08
C ILE A 812 13.49 -23.42 -20.98
N LEU A 813 14.29 -23.48 -19.91
CA LEU A 813 14.23 -22.54 -18.79
C LEU A 813 15.55 -21.77 -18.68
N LYS A 814 15.49 -20.44 -18.74
CA LYS A 814 16.60 -19.53 -18.44
C LYS A 814 16.38 -18.90 -17.07
N VAL A 815 17.39 -18.92 -16.21
CA VAL A 815 17.33 -18.40 -14.84
C VAL A 815 18.54 -17.51 -14.57
N LYS A 816 18.28 -16.34 -13.94
CA LYS A 816 19.30 -15.47 -13.34
C LYS A 816 19.21 -15.55 -11.83
N VAL A 817 20.32 -15.85 -11.19
CA VAL A 817 20.48 -15.96 -9.74
C VAL A 817 21.42 -14.86 -9.26
N PRO A 818 20.98 -13.91 -8.41
CA PRO A 818 21.80 -12.78 -7.99
C PRO A 818 22.98 -13.19 -7.08
N PHE A 819 23.97 -12.34 -7.01
CA PHE A 819 25.16 -12.53 -6.19
C PHE A 819 24.85 -12.87 -4.74
N GLY A 820 25.57 -13.84 -4.17
CA GLY A 820 25.43 -14.21 -2.77
C GLY A 820 24.14 -14.96 -2.42
N THR A 821 23.36 -15.38 -3.40
CA THR A 821 22.13 -16.18 -3.23
C THR A 821 22.29 -17.57 -3.83
N SER A 822 21.37 -18.47 -3.53
CA SER A 822 21.28 -19.78 -4.16
C SER A 822 19.83 -20.15 -4.48
N ALA A 823 19.65 -20.91 -5.57
CA ALA A 823 18.35 -21.33 -6.01
C ALA A 823 18.28 -22.87 -6.18
N LEU A 824 17.12 -23.43 -5.82
CA LEU A 824 16.72 -24.77 -6.21
C LEU A 824 15.88 -24.66 -7.49
N ILE A 825 16.40 -25.15 -8.60
CA ILE A 825 15.69 -25.23 -9.87
C ILE A 825 15.00 -26.60 -9.94
N GLU A 826 13.69 -26.59 -10.17
CA GLU A 826 12.89 -27.80 -10.38
C GLU A 826 12.24 -27.75 -11.76
N LEU A 827 12.59 -28.67 -12.62
CA LEU A 827 12.04 -28.78 -13.97
C LEU A 827 10.70 -29.51 -13.96
N PRO A 828 9.84 -29.34 -14.96
CA PRO A 828 8.53 -30.01 -15.04
C PRO A 828 8.59 -31.56 -14.98
N ASN A 829 9.68 -32.16 -15.46
CA ASN A 829 9.90 -33.61 -15.38
C ASN A 829 10.34 -34.10 -13.99
N GLY A 830 10.48 -33.18 -12.99
CA GLY A 830 10.91 -33.52 -11.64
C GLY A 830 12.42 -33.43 -11.38
N GLU A 831 13.23 -33.15 -12.40
CA GLU A 831 14.67 -32.96 -12.26
C GLU A 831 14.98 -31.72 -11.42
N LYS A 832 16.02 -31.81 -10.54
CA LYS A 832 16.38 -30.77 -9.59
C LYS A 832 17.84 -30.39 -9.69
N HIS A 833 18.13 -29.07 -9.69
CA HIS A 833 19.47 -28.53 -9.71
C HIS A 833 19.62 -27.47 -8.61
N GLN A 834 20.67 -27.63 -7.79
CA GLN A 834 21.05 -26.58 -6.82
C GLN A 834 22.10 -25.69 -7.46
N VAL A 835 21.81 -24.40 -7.60
CA VAL A 835 22.70 -23.43 -8.25
C VAL A 835 22.97 -22.23 -7.33
N LYS A 836 24.15 -21.63 -7.51
CA LYS A 836 24.55 -20.36 -6.89
C LYS A 836 24.39 -19.21 -7.90
N SER A 837 24.91 -18.02 -7.58
CA SER A 837 24.85 -16.83 -8.44
C SER A 837 25.35 -17.11 -9.88
N GLY A 838 24.65 -16.57 -10.85
CA GLY A 838 24.97 -16.73 -12.29
C GLY A 838 23.74 -16.83 -13.16
N GLU A 839 23.98 -17.07 -14.44
CA GLU A 839 22.94 -17.31 -15.45
C GLU A 839 23.02 -18.76 -15.92
N TYR A 840 21.85 -19.38 -16.00
CA TYR A 840 21.73 -20.81 -16.31
C TYR A 840 20.65 -21.06 -17.36
N THR A 841 20.86 -22.10 -18.16
CA THR A 841 19.85 -22.61 -19.12
C THR A 841 19.67 -24.10 -18.90
N PHE A 842 18.44 -24.52 -18.67
CA PHE A 842 18.05 -25.92 -18.52
C PHE A 842 17.11 -26.31 -19.64
N LYS A 843 17.15 -27.57 -20.03
CA LYS A 843 16.30 -28.13 -21.10
C LYS A 843 15.78 -29.48 -20.65
N THR A 844 14.51 -29.75 -20.91
CA THR A 844 13.90 -31.06 -20.68
C THR A 844 12.75 -31.31 -21.66
N VAL A 845 12.45 -32.55 -21.93
CA VAL A 845 11.25 -32.93 -22.69
C VAL A 845 10.03 -32.89 -21.77
N ILE A 846 8.89 -32.40 -22.26
CA ILE A 846 7.61 -32.36 -21.56
C ILE A 846 6.51 -33.00 -22.36
#